data_0a4d3a25de0f652499536a6b0d2fedfb
#
_entry.id   0a4d3a25de0f652499536a6b0d2fedfb
#
_cell.length_a   1.000
_cell.length_b   1.000
_cell.length_c   1.000
_cell.angle_alpha   90.00
_cell.angle_beta   90.00
_cell.angle_gamma   90.00
#
_symmetry.space_group_name_H-M   'P 1'
#
loop_
_entity.id
_entity.type
_entity.pdbx_description
1 polymer ?
#
loop_
_entity_poly.entity_id
_entity_poly.type
_entity_poly.pdbx_seq_one_letter_code
_entity_poly.pdbx_strand_id
1 'polypeptide(L)'
;MKKILLIVQVFVFSIMIYARPLTNCADTLINKGINNYDTLKVAHLDSLVINDSTKNRVTNVPNIFIPFIELSAKNNYHERIKKNNFSKDDYRNLSDVFTYEPFSFNQDLGSLGQPNEQMFYGLGFGNVSYISDGVLINNRWQNSYNLNRYSNELVDSIEIIPITKGFLYSTYNNPVAVSINSRFNYPMRAITKLRFFQASYDEGFVDVIFHSPITKKLNVGLNISNTAIDSRFANSDYESWKLNAQINYQLSDKMNIDFSYHYSNDTLALFGGLDTNKMLNGNYSTVLYETINKKSARYLLNNNNQANLKILAFVIPNIKSDLSFYFISTSQKYFQNEGQLFENIPRIVHGNYYQTFGMSFRNLYEQKYISFDVIANYETSTFKTDVLNNNSKQDVFTFSGELKYLTNSDRFIPAVYGKLNRFNGKMIYGFGFEVMGKIDNHISYYLGMSLFQQQTTHMENNYLYHSTFPYDLTAVSPPQISENRAAEVGIKFDYNFVSGKITYFNYKSLNKAVPIGFMTKNDSLLVNEVSFFSERNIYNSGINLNFNFVLWKLLFNNNLSYYFSSKTERVYASPDYTLAGKIYYTNFLFENNLYLKTGINYRLTAGQLPFVYDFEKSLQITANLTPMVNYSEVPSSFQLDLFMSGTIQERATIFVTIENVLDAEYYIVPYYFKQPMTLRFGVSWLLYD
;
A
#
# COMPACT_ATOMS: atom_id res chain seq x y z
N MET A 1 14.11 1.08 31.82
CA MET A 1 12.81 1.60 32.28
C MET A 1 12.90 2.92 33.05
N LYS A 2 13.62 3.07 34.17
CA LYS A 2 13.69 4.36 34.93
C LYS A 2 14.21 5.55 34.11
N LYS A 3 15.18 5.37 33.19
CA LYS A 3 15.72 6.44 32.33
C LYS A 3 14.74 6.85 31.22
N ILE A 4 13.97 5.92 30.69
CA ILE A 4 12.97 6.20 29.64
C ILE A 4 11.76 6.95 30.22
N LEU A 5 11.33 6.56 31.42
CA LEU A 5 10.26 7.27 32.13
C LEU A 5 10.63 8.71 32.43
N LEU A 6 11.90 8.98 32.74
CA LEU A 6 12.44 10.32 32.99
C LEU A 6 12.45 11.17 31.70
N ILE A 7 12.81 10.59 30.58
CA ILE A 7 12.81 11.30 29.28
C ILE A 7 11.38 11.67 28.86
N VAL A 8 10.42 10.76 29.02
CA VAL A 8 9.01 11.02 28.74
C VAL A 8 8.46 12.11 29.69
N GLN A 9 8.83 12.06 30.98
CA GLN A 9 8.43 13.13 31.92
C GLN A 9 9.05 14.48 31.59
N VAL A 10 10.33 14.53 31.22
CA VAL A 10 11.00 15.78 30.81
C VAL A 10 10.38 16.33 29.52
N PHE A 11 10.01 15.46 28.57
CA PHE A 11 9.39 15.88 27.31
C PHE A 11 7.98 16.44 27.52
N VAL A 12 7.15 15.77 28.35
CA VAL A 12 5.84 16.28 28.75
C VAL A 12 5.94 17.61 29.53
N PHE A 13 6.94 17.74 30.39
CA PHE A 13 7.20 18.97 31.16
C PHE A 13 7.67 20.13 30.27
N SER A 14 8.49 19.84 29.25
CA SER A 14 8.93 20.86 28.27
C SER A 14 7.79 21.42 27.45
N ILE A 15 6.82 20.57 27.06
CA ILE A 15 5.60 21.00 26.36
C ILE A 15 4.74 21.92 27.25
N MET A 16 4.72 21.67 28.57
CA MET A 16 3.96 22.51 29.52
C MET A 16 4.58 23.92 29.73
N ILE A 17 5.88 24.06 29.59
CA ILE A 17 6.59 25.33 29.84
C ILE A 17 6.46 26.31 28.67
N TYR A 18 6.29 25.82 27.42
CA TYR A 18 6.19 26.66 26.23
C TYR A 18 4.76 27.07 25.85
N ALA A 19 3.74 26.52 26.49
CA ALA A 19 2.34 26.89 26.27
C ALA A 19 2.00 28.18 27.05
N ARG A 20 2.37 29.34 26.55
CA ARG A 20 1.82 30.61 27.06
C ARG A 20 0.38 30.78 26.56
N PRO A 21 -0.60 31.12 27.43
CA PRO A 21 -1.96 31.36 27.00
C PRO A 21 -2.06 32.64 26.17
N LEU A 22 -2.50 32.50 24.92
CA LEU A 22 -3.04 33.63 24.15
C LEU A 22 -4.50 33.78 24.57
N THR A 23 -4.75 34.72 25.45
CA THR A 23 -6.08 35.11 25.91
C THR A 23 -6.87 35.83 24.81
N ASN A 24 -8.15 35.49 24.73
CA ASN A 24 -9.26 36.14 24.05
C ASN A 24 -9.61 35.62 22.64
N CYS A 25 -10.48 34.61 22.62
CA CYS A 25 -11.70 34.53 21.80
C CYS A 25 -12.43 33.23 22.18
N ALA A 26 -13.14 33.22 23.26
CA ALA A 26 -14.10 32.21 23.59
C ALA A 26 -15.35 32.91 24.09
N ASP A 27 -16.38 32.86 23.32
CA ASP A 27 -17.75 32.73 23.80
C ASP A 27 -18.66 32.53 22.58
N THR A 28 -19.22 31.36 22.52
CA THR A 28 -20.33 30.85 21.73
C THR A 28 -19.96 29.60 20.92
N LEU A 29 -20.06 28.47 21.59
CA LEU A 29 -20.45 27.17 20.99
C LEU A 29 -20.35 26.03 22.01
N ILE A 30 -21.12 26.18 23.13
CA ILE A 30 -21.49 25.04 23.97
C ILE A 30 -22.97 24.82 23.70
N ASN A 31 -23.26 23.84 22.88
CA ASN A 31 -24.43 22.97 22.81
C ASN A 31 -24.76 22.58 21.38
N LYS A 32 -24.11 21.52 20.92
CA LYS A 32 -24.71 20.54 20.02
C LYS A 32 -23.87 19.30 19.99
N GLY A 33 -24.49 18.18 20.28
CA GLY A 33 -23.93 16.87 20.51
C GLY A 33 -22.92 16.41 19.44
N ILE A 34 -22.06 15.57 19.93
CA ILE A 34 -21.06 14.78 19.20
C ILE A 34 -21.77 13.91 18.15
N ASN A 35 -22.00 14.48 16.99
CA ASN A 35 -22.43 13.74 15.81
C ASN A 35 -21.76 14.36 14.59
N ASN A 36 -20.92 13.59 13.94
CA ASN A 36 -20.20 13.85 12.69
C ASN A 36 -18.70 14.09 12.82
N TYR A 37 -17.97 12.98 13.04
CA TYR A 37 -16.54 12.95 12.73
C TYR A 37 -16.25 13.03 11.21
N ASP A 38 -17.28 13.02 10.37
CA ASP A 38 -17.11 12.94 8.90
C ASP A 38 -17.28 14.25 8.13
N THR A 39 -17.56 15.36 8.81
CA THR A 39 -17.75 16.63 8.10
C THR A 39 -17.24 17.85 8.88
N LEU A 40 -16.01 17.83 9.34
CA LEU A 40 -15.30 19.11 9.45
C LEU A 40 -14.88 19.49 8.03
N LYS A 41 -15.79 20.20 7.38
CA LYS A 41 -15.55 20.83 6.09
C LYS A 41 -14.26 21.63 6.16
N VAL A 42 -13.32 21.32 5.26
CA VAL A 42 -12.16 22.15 4.95
C VAL A 42 -12.57 23.62 4.69
N ALA A 43 -13.82 23.88 4.37
CA ALA A 43 -14.42 25.20 4.21
C ALA A 43 -14.47 26.07 5.49
N HIS A 44 -14.32 25.53 6.70
CA HIS A 44 -14.33 26.34 7.92
C HIS A 44 -12.95 26.79 8.37
N LEU A 45 -11.87 26.18 7.90
CA LEU A 45 -10.52 26.68 8.15
C LEU A 45 -10.24 27.97 7.34
N ASP A 46 -10.90 28.13 6.20
CA ASP A 46 -10.73 29.31 5.35
C ASP A 46 -11.41 30.57 5.92
N SER A 47 -12.44 30.42 6.76
CA SER A 47 -13.17 31.56 7.33
C SER A 47 -12.55 32.15 8.61
N LEU A 48 -11.72 31.38 9.32
CA LEU A 48 -11.08 31.85 10.56
C LEU A 48 -9.76 32.65 10.32
N VAL A 49 -9.22 32.62 9.10
CA VAL A 49 -7.96 33.31 8.76
C VAL A 49 -8.17 34.70 8.15
N ILE A 50 -9.42 35.12 7.89
CA ILE A 50 -9.71 36.37 7.18
C ILE A 50 -9.55 37.62 8.07
N ASN A 51 -9.34 37.48 9.36
CA ASN A 51 -9.27 38.64 10.28
C ASN A 51 -7.86 39.11 10.64
N ASP A 52 -6.82 38.64 9.95
CA ASP A 52 -5.48 39.17 10.18
C ASP A 52 -5.09 40.21 9.12
N SER A 53 -4.52 41.29 9.58
CA SER A 53 -4.34 42.63 8.97
C SER A 53 -3.47 42.73 7.72
N THR A 54 -3.56 41.79 6.76
CA THR A 54 -2.86 41.91 5.48
C THR A 54 -3.83 41.99 4.30
N LYS A 55 -4.55 43.09 4.23
CA LYS A 55 -5.58 43.40 3.24
C LYS A 55 -5.13 43.51 1.78
N ASN A 56 -3.89 43.20 1.41
CA ASN A 56 -3.40 43.41 0.04
C ASN A 56 -2.65 42.22 -0.60
N ARG A 57 -2.69 41.02 -0.06
CA ARG A 57 -2.23 39.87 -0.85
C ARG A 57 -3.40 39.35 -1.68
N VAL A 58 -3.32 39.56 -2.98
CA VAL A 58 -4.25 38.97 -3.95
C VAL A 58 -4.21 37.45 -3.78
N THR A 59 -5.27 36.90 -3.22
CA THR A 59 -5.42 35.45 -3.11
C THR A 59 -5.64 34.89 -4.51
N ASN A 60 -4.67 34.21 -5.06
CA ASN A 60 -4.76 33.52 -6.35
C ASN A 60 -5.54 32.21 -6.21
N VAL A 61 -6.78 32.27 -5.72
CA VAL A 61 -7.62 31.09 -5.59
C VAL A 61 -8.04 30.63 -6.97
N PRO A 62 -7.74 29.37 -7.37
CA PRO A 62 -8.30 28.79 -8.58
C PRO A 62 -9.82 28.69 -8.44
N ASN A 63 -10.55 29.17 -9.42
CA ASN A 63 -12.01 29.32 -9.30
C ASN A 63 -12.77 27.99 -9.28
N ILE A 64 -12.34 26.96 -9.99
CA ILE A 64 -13.03 25.65 -10.06
C ILE A 64 -12.03 24.57 -10.44
N PHE A 65 -12.01 23.48 -9.69
CA PHE A 65 -11.27 22.27 -10.04
C PHE A 65 -12.23 21.16 -10.44
N ILE A 66 -11.91 20.48 -11.55
CA ILE A 66 -12.56 19.24 -11.94
C ILE A 66 -11.87 18.13 -11.12
N PRO A 67 -12.58 17.47 -10.18
CA PRO A 67 -11.98 16.42 -9.39
C PRO A 67 -11.66 15.22 -10.26
N PHE A 68 -10.63 14.45 -9.88
CA PHE A 68 -10.35 13.16 -10.49
C PHE A 68 -11.57 12.24 -10.46
N ILE A 69 -11.65 11.36 -11.46
CA ILE A 69 -12.64 10.29 -11.45
C ILE A 69 -12.13 9.19 -10.54
N GLU A 70 -12.78 9.03 -9.42
CA GLU A 70 -12.48 7.98 -8.45
C GLU A 70 -12.88 6.61 -9.01
N LEU A 71 -12.19 5.52 -8.62
CA LEU A 71 -12.47 4.20 -9.16
C LEU A 71 -13.82 3.65 -8.72
N SER A 72 -14.28 3.97 -7.51
CA SER A 72 -15.63 3.61 -7.06
C SER A 72 -16.44 4.85 -6.75
N ALA A 73 -17.11 5.40 -7.75
CA ALA A 73 -18.03 6.51 -7.55
C ALA A 73 -19.23 6.09 -6.69
N LYS A 74 -19.53 6.87 -5.65
CA LYS A 74 -20.73 6.77 -4.79
C LYS A 74 -21.03 5.35 -4.28
N ASN A 75 -20.10 4.77 -3.56
CA ASN A 75 -20.33 3.51 -2.88
C ASN A 75 -20.50 3.73 -1.37
N ASN A 76 -21.65 3.36 -0.82
CA ASN A 76 -21.92 3.51 0.61
C ASN A 76 -21.34 2.36 1.45
N TYR A 77 -20.97 1.26 0.82
CA TYR A 77 -20.46 0.07 1.50
C TYR A 77 -18.94 0.07 1.62
N HIS A 78 -18.22 0.44 0.57
CA HIS A 78 -16.76 0.49 0.57
C HIS A 78 -16.28 1.83 1.11
N GLU A 79 -15.44 1.78 2.11
CA GLU A 79 -14.86 2.96 2.73
C GLU A 79 -13.54 3.33 2.09
N ARG A 80 -13.28 4.63 2.05
CA ARG A 80 -11.96 5.16 1.74
C ARG A 80 -11.20 5.41 3.00
N ILE A 81 -9.97 4.97 3.02
CA ILE A 81 -9.00 5.35 4.04
C ILE A 81 -8.53 6.75 3.68
N LYS A 82 -9.08 7.77 4.32
CA LYS A 82 -8.68 9.16 4.09
C LYS A 82 -7.39 9.47 4.86
N LYS A 83 -6.59 10.42 4.36
CA LYS A 83 -5.37 10.88 5.03
C LYS A 83 -5.59 11.24 6.50
N ASN A 84 -6.70 11.86 6.82
CA ASN A 84 -7.03 12.26 8.19
C ASN A 84 -7.17 11.07 9.15
N ASN A 85 -7.48 9.87 8.66
CA ASN A 85 -7.63 8.68 9.47
C ASN A 85 -6.30 8.16 10.00
N PHE A 86 -5.20 8.40 9.28
CA PHE A 86 -3.88 7.89 9.65
C PHE A 86 -2.79 8.97 9.83
N SER A 87 -3.00 10.21 9.38
CA SER A 87 -1.99 11.27 9.45
C SER A 87 -1.52 11.64 10.86
N LYS A 88 -2.36 11.36 11.87
CA LYS A 88 -2.06 11.57 13.29
C LYS A 88 -1.54 10.30 13.97
N ASP A 89 -1.39 9.21 13.22
CA ASP A 89 -0.81 7.95 13.65
C ASP A 89 0.67 7.88 13.25
N ASP A 90 1.36 6.95 13.84
CA ASP A 90 2.69 6.60 13.40
C ASP A 90 2.62 5.54 12.28
N TYR A 91 3.29 5.80 11.17
CA TYR A 91 3.45 4.86 10.04
C TYR A 91 4.74 5.16 9.30
N ARG A 92 5.40 4.12 8.81
CA ARG A 92 6.61 4.20 7.99
C ARG A 92 6.26 4.24 6.50
N ASN A 93 5.39 3.33 6.10
CA ASN A 93 4.95 3.17 4.71
C ASN A 93 3.46 2.78 4.64
N LEU A 94 2.94 2.59 3.44
CA LEU A 94 1.52 2.25 3.24
C LEU A 94 1.16 0.86 3.77
N SER A 95 2.12 -0.07 3.90
CA SER A 95 1.84 -1.39 4.48
C SER A 95 1.41 -1.29 5.95
N ASP A 96 1.95 -0.32 6.70
CA ASP A 96 1.53 -0.07 8.08
C ASP A 96 0.07 0.41 8.15
N VAL A 97 -0.35 1.23 7.17
CA VAL A 97 -1.74 1.67 7.05
C VAL A 97 -2.65 0.49 6.71
N PHE A 98 -2.23 -0.36 5.76
CA PHE A 98 -3.01 -1.53 5.35
C PHE A 98 -3.15 -2.60 6.42
N THR A 99 -2.26 -2.67 7.40
CA THR A 99 -2.31 -3.67 8.47
C THR A 99 -3.66 -3.74 9.20
N TYR A 100 -4.39 -2.63 9.26
CA TYR A 100 -5.68 -2.52 9.93
C TYR A 100 -6.88 -2.68 8.99
N GLU A 101 -6.62 -3.05 7.72
CA GLU A 101 -7.67 -3.20 6.72
C GLU A 101 -8.15 -4.66 6.58
N PRO A 102 -9.39 -4.88 6.14
CA PRO A 102 -9.95 -6.21 5.95
C PRO A 102 -9.10 -7.10 5.04
N PHE A 103 -8.88 -8.34 5.46
CA PHE A 103 -8.14 -9.36 4.73
C PHE A 103 -6.73 -8.97 4.31
N SER A 104 -6.14 -8.00 4.98
CA SER A 104 -4.79 -7.51 4.73
C SER A 104 -3.76 -8.22 5.60
N PHE A 105 -2.63 -8.54 5.02
CA PHE A 105 -1.49 -9.12 5.72
C PHE A 105 -0.20 -8.71 5.04
N ASN A 106 0.76 -8.17 5.80
CA ASN A 106 2.08 -7.83 5.30
C ASN A 106 3.08 -8.94 5.66
N GLN A 107 3.64 -9.58 4.64
CA GLN A 107 4.76 -10.50 4.81
C GLN A 107 6.05 -9.69 5.00
N ASP A 108 6.38 -9.46 6.25
CA ASP A 108 7.45 -8.56 6.65
C ASP A 108 8.75 -9.34 6.92
N LEU A 109 9.79 -9.03 6.15
CA LEU A 109 11.14 -9.57 6.30
C LEU A 109 11.96 -8.93 7.43
N GLY A 110 11.30 -8.26 8.37
CA GLY A 110 11.88 -7.81 9.64
C GLY A 110 12.56 -6.45 9.62
N SER A 111 13.09 -6.00 8.51
CA SER A 111 13.77 -4.70 8.39
C SER A 111 13.10 -3.78 7.35
N LEU A 112 13.16 -2.48 7.58
CA LEU A 112 12.64 -1.49 6.65
C LEU A 112 13.35 -1.61 5.29
N GLY A 113 12.59 -1.43 4.20
CA GLY A 113 13.11 -1.48 2.84
C GLY A 113 13.24 -2.89 2.26
N GLN A 114 13.31 -3.94 3.09
CA GLN A 114 13.29 -5.32 2.59
C GLN A 114 12.06 -5.54 1.70
N PRO A 115 12.14 -6.43 0.69
CA PRO A 115 11.06 -6.61 -0.28
C PRO A 115 9.86 -7.33 0.34
N ASN A 116 9.17 -6.61 1.21
CA ASN A 116 7.97 -7.07 1.87
C ASN A 116 6.82 -7.18 0.88
N GLU A 117 5.99 -8.20 1.04
CA GLU A 117 4.81 -8.40 0.22
C GLU A 117 3.54 -8.06 0.98
N GLN A 118 2.74 -7.18 0.40
CA GLN A 118 1.41 -6.87 0.90
C GLN A 118 0.39 -7.81 0.27
N MET A 119 -0.22 -8.64 1.09
CA MET A 119 -1.29 -9.56 0.68
C MET A 119 -2.66 -8.98 0.99
N PHE A 120 -3.62 -9.30 0.14
CA PHE A 120 -5.05 -9.08 0.39
C PHE A 120 -5.83 -10.34 0.01
N TYR A 121 -6.85 -10.67 0.77
CA TYR A 121 -7.68 -11.87 0.56
C TYR A 121 -6.88 -13.18 0.52
N GLY A 122 -5.74 -13.20 1.21
CA GLY A 122 -4.80 -14.32 1.16
C GLY A 122 -4.10 -14.50 -0.19
N LEU A 123 -4.11 -13.48 -1.05
CA LEU A 123 -3.46 -13.44 -2.35
C LEU A 123 -2.29 -12.46 -2.31
N GLY A 124 -1.12 -12.91 -2.70
CA GLY A 124 0.10 -12.13 -2.70
C GLY A 124 0.61 -11.85 -4.09
N PHE A 125 1.89 -12.05 -4.28
CA PHE A 125 2.68 -11.71 -5.45
C PHE A 125 1.96 -11.92 -6.80
N GLY A 126 1.96 -10.87 -7.62
CA GLY A 126 1.35 -10.90 -8.95
C GLY A 126 -0.18 -10.83 -8.98
N ASN A 127 -0.86 -10.75 -7.83
CA ASN A 127 -2.32 -10.72 -7.75
C ASN A 127 -2.90 -9.38 -7.26
N VAL A 128 -2.03 -8.45 -6.84
CA VAL A 128 -2.44 -7.14 -6.36
C VAL A 128 -2.02 -6.06 -7.35
N SER A 129 -2.95 -5.26 -7.80
CA SER A 129 -2.72 -4.09 -8.65
C SER A 129 -2.75 -2.82 -7.84
N TYR A 130 -1.72 -2.00 -7.96
CA TYR A 130 -1.65 -0.67 -7.37
C TYR A 130 -1.89 0.38 -8.43
N ILE A 131 -2.87 1.24 -8.22
CA ILE A 131 -3.31 2.25 -9.17
C ILE A 131 -3.12 3.61 -8.50
N SER A 132 -2.24 4.42 -9.06
CA SER A 132 -2.01 5.79 -8.60
C SER A 132 -2.69 6.76 -9.56
N ASP A 133 -3.66 7.53 -9.05
CA ASP A 133 -4.40 8.52 -9.83
C ASP A 133 -4.95 7.98 -11.17
N GLY A 134 -5.43 6.73 -11.16
CA GLY A 134 -5.99 6.06 -12.33
C GLY A 134 -4.99 5.33 -13.24
N VAL A 135 -3.67 5.41 -12.95
CA VAL A 135 -2.62 4.72 -13.71
C VAL A 135 -2.09 3.53 -12.91
N LEU A 136 -2.03 2.35 -13.52
CA LEU A 136 -1.43 1.16 -12.93
C LEU A 136 0.09 1.35 -12.81
N ILE A 137 0.60 1.31 -11.56
CA ILE A 137 2.04 1.54 -11.26
C ILE A 137 2.85 0.26 -11.07
N ASN A 138 2.21 -0.92 -11.10
CA ASN A 138 2.91 -2.19 -11.04
C ASN A 138 3.96 -2.31 -12.16
N ASN A 139 5.09 -2.91 -11.82
CA ASN A 139 6.07 -3.37 -12.80
C ASN A 139 5.42 -4.42 -13.74
N ARG A 140 5.51 -4.24 -15.06
CA ARG A 140 4.88 -5.12 -16.03
C ARG A 140 5.61 -6.46 -16.21
N TRP A 141 6.85 -6.56 -15.73
CA TRP A 141 7.61 -7.82 -15.73
C TRP A 141 7.06 -8.83 -14.74
N GLN A 142 6.91 -8.40 -13.47
CA GLN A 142 6.50 -9.24 -12.35
C GLN A 142 5.06 -9.00 -11.92
N ASN A 143 4.43 -7.94 -12.42
CA ASN A 143 3.12 -7.49 -11.97
C ASN A 143 3.05 -7.21 -10.45
N SER A 144 4.10 -6.63 -9.90
CA SER A 144 4.27 -6.29 -8.49
C SER A 144 4.69 -4.83 -8.31
N TYR A 145 4.53 -4.30 -7.11
CA TYR A 145 4.99 -2.97 -6.75
C TYR A 145 5.49 -2.94 -5.31
N ASN A 146 6.67 -2.38 -5.10
CA ASN A 146 7.23 -2.19 -3.76
C ASN A 146 6.69 -0.89 -3.15
N LEU A 147 5.85 -1.00 -2.12
CA LEU A 147 5.22 0.12 -1.44
C LEU A 147 6.20 1.09 -0.77
N ASN A 148 7.43 0.65 -0.47
CA ASN A 148 8.48 1.53 0.06
C ASN A 148 8.88 2.64 -0.94
N ARG A 149 8.60 2.47 -2.23
CA ARG A 149 8.88 3.46 -3.29
C ARG A 149 7.81 4.53 -3.42
N TYR A 150 6.66 4.35 -2.77
CA TYR A 150 5.59 5.35 -2.82
C TYR A 150 5.81 6.45 -1.78
N SER A 151 5.51 7.70 -2.14
CA SER A 151 5.59 8.83 -1.21
C SER A 151 4.30 8.92 -0.39
N ASN A 152 4.33 8.42 0.84
CA ASN A 152 3.14 8.30 1.71
C ASN A 152 2.49 9.64 2.03
N GLU A 153 3.29 10.71 2.08
CA GLU A 153 2.78 12.04 2.43
C GLU A 153 1.95 12.68 1.32
N LEU A 154 2.08 12.20 0.08
CA LEU A 154 1.25 12.62 -1.05
C LEU A 154 -0.13 11.95 -1.08
N VAL A 155 -0.34 10.88 -0.31
CA VAL A 155 -1.62 10.16 -0.30
C VAL A 155 -2.70 11.02 0.31
N ASP A 156 -3.82 11.21 -0.40
CA ASP A 156 -5.06 11.79 0.11
C ASP A 156 -6.03 10.70 0.58
N SER A 157 -6.21 9.70 -0.26
CA SER A 157 -7.11 8.59 0.05
C SER A 157 -6.65 7.29 -0.61
N ILE A 158 -7.01 6.19 0.04
CA ILE A 158 -6.77 4.83 -0.46
C ILE A 158 -8.11 4.11 -0.51
N GLU A 159 -8.29 3.30 -1.54
CA GLU A 159 -9.47 2.48 -1.71
C GLU A 159 -9.06 1.05 -2.08
N ILE A 160 -9.48 0.08 -1.28
CA ILE A 160 -9.29 -1.34 -1.58
C ILE A 160 -10.54 -1.80 -2.32
N ILE A 161 -10.36 -2.16 -3.59
CA ILE A 161 -11.47 -2.60 -4.45
C ILE A 161 -11.87 -4.03 -4.09
N PRO A 162 -13.17 -4.36 -4.01
CA PRO A 162 -13.64 -5.71 -3.76
C PRO A 162 -13.00 -6.74 -4.70
N ILE A 163 -12.74 -7.95 -4.19
CA ILE A 163 -12.11 -9.01 -4.96
C ILE A 163 -12.91 -9.39 -6.23
N THR A 164 -14.20 -9.14 -6.21
CA THR A 164 -15.10 -9.38 -7.36
C THR A 164 -14.92 -8.38 -8.50
N LYS A 165 -14.29 -7.22 -8.23
CA LYS A 165 -14.20 -6.10 -9.16
C LYS A 165 -12.77 -5.69 -9.52
N GLY A 166 -11.77 -6.17 -8.77
CA GLY A 166 -10.36 -5.77 -8.95
C GLY A 166 -9.84 -5.96 -10.37
N PHE A 167 -10.30 -7.00 -11.08
CA PHE A 167 -9.85 -7.30 -12.44
C PHE A 167 -10.13 -6.19 -13.47
N LEU A 168 -11.12 -5.33 -13.22
CA LEU A 168 -11.46 -4.24 -14.14
C LEU A 168 -10.30 -3.26 -14.33
N TYR A 169 -9.50 -3.05 -13.30
CA TYR A 169 -8.52 -1.96 -13.22
C TYR A 169 -7.07 -2.42 -13.45
N SER A 170 -6.84 -3.68 -13.74
CA SER A 170 -5.51 -4.29 -13.90
C SER A 170 -5.24 -4.67 -15.35
N THR A 171 -4.02 -4.45 -15.84
CA THR A 171 -3.59 -4.94 -17.17
C THR A 171 -3.68 -6.47 -17.28
N TYR A 172 -3.33 -7.19 -16.21
CA TYR A 172 -3.32 -8.66 -16.18
C TYR A 172 -4.62 -9.29 -15.68
N ASN A 173 -5.64 -8.51 -15.36
CA ASN A 173 -6.88 -8.95 -14.69
C ASN A 173 -6.63 -9.51 -13.30
N ASN A 174 -5.86 -8.81 -12.48
CA ASN A 174 -5.63 -9.22 -11.09
C ASN A 174 -6.93 -9.18 -10.28
N PRO A 175 -7.13 -10.14 -9.37
CA PRO A 175 -8.32 -10.18 -8.52
C PRO A 175 -8.40 -9.00 -7.55
N VAL A 176 -7.27 -8.46 -7.12
CA VAL A 176 -7.23 -7.37 -6.14
C VAL A 176 -6.72 -6.09 -6.81
N ALA A 177 -7.36 -4.97 -6.51
CA ALA A 177 -6.90 -3.65 -6.91
C ALA A 177 -6.94 -2.69 -5.72
N VAL A 178 -5.90 -1.89 -5.57
CA VAL A 178 -5.76 -0.84 -4.57
C VAL A 178 -5.57 0.48 -5.29
N SER A 179 -6.52 1.38 -5.14
CA SER A 179 -6.44 2.74 -5.67
C SER A 179 -5.82 3.67 -4.64
N ILE A 180 -4.80 4.38 -5.04
CA ILE A 180 -4.11 5.39 -4.24
C ILE A 180 -4.32 6.72 -4.95
N ASN A 181 -5.06 7.62 -4.32
CA ASN A 181 -5.31 8.94 -4.86
C ASN A 181 -4.37 9.93 -4.19
N SER A 182 -3.63 10.68 -4.99
CA SER A 182 -2.73 11.69 -4.45
C SER A 182 -3.50 12.96 -4.10
N ARG A 183 -2.96 13.68 -3.14
CA ARG A 183 -3.54 14.93 -2.68
C ARG A 183 -3.17 16.06 -3.64
N PHE A 184 -4.11 16.48 -4.46
CA PHE A 184 -4.03 17.75 -5.15
C PHE A 184 -4.49 18.86 -4.20
N ASN A 185 -3.53 19.42 -3.45
CA ASN A 185 -3.82 20.62 -2.70
C ASN A 185 -3.86 21.80 -3.67
N TYR A 186 -4.99 22.49 -3.70
CA TYR A 186 -5.13 23.78 -4.32
C TYR A 186 -5.18 24.86 -3.21
N PRO A 187 -4.04 25.12 -2.56
CA PRO A 187 -4.04 26.06 -1.45
C PRO A 187 -4.31 27.46 -1.96
N MET A 188 -4.99 28.27 -1.15
CA MET A 188 -5.17 29.69 -1.42
C MET A 188 -3.84 30.47 -1.32
N ARG A 189 -2.86 29.92 -0.62
CA ARG A 189 -1.52 30.45 -0.40
C ARG A 189 -0.49 29.32 -0.38
N ALA A 190 0.79 29.66 -0.46
CA ALA A 190 1.83 28.66 -0.39
C ALA A 190 1.77 27.88 0.94
N ILE A 191 1.99 26.58 0.86
CA ILE A 191 1.99 25.66 1.99
C ILE A 191 3.28 24.84 1.92
N THR A 192 3.98 24.77 3.04
CA THR A 192 5.08 23.83 3.24
C THR A 192 4.72 22.85 4.36
N LYS A 193 4.85 21.57 4.11
CA LYS A 193 4.69 20.52 5.11
C LYS A 193 6.01 19.77 5.26
N LEU A 194 6.49 19.65 6.49
CA LEU A 194 7.63 18.84 6.87
C LEU A 194 7.14 17.66 7.70
N ARG A 195 7.60 16.46 7.38
CA ARG A 195 7.53 15.32 8.29
C ARG A 195 8.92 14.75 8.47
N PHE A 196 9.30 14.54 9.71
CA PHE A 196 10.57 13.96 10.11
C PHE A 196 10.33 12.94 11.20
N PHE A 197 11.04 11.83 11.17
CA PHE A 197 11.19 10.95 12.33
C PHE A 197 12.58 10.34 12.37
N GLN A 198 12.95 9.93 13.56
CA GLN A 198 14.14 9.14 13.84
C GLN A 198 13.78 7.99 14.78
N ALA A 199 14.42 6.85 14.58
CA ALA A 199 14.24 5.67 15.40
C ALA A 199 15.57 5.01 15.72
N SER A 200 15.52 3.89 16.45
CA SER A 200 16.69 3.08 16.75
C SER A 200 17.34 2.55 15.48
N TYR A 201 18.63 2.21 15.55
CA TYR A 201 19.45 1.69 14.44
C TYR A 201 19.59 2.66 13.28
N ASP A 202 19.71 3.95 13.58
CA ASP A 202 19.84 5.03 12.61
C ASP A 202 18.73 5.06 11.56
N GLU A 203 17.54 4.52 11.89
CA GLU A 203 16.36 4.70 11.05
C GLU A 203 15.96 6.17 11.04
N GLY A 204 15.96 6.75 9.85
CA GLY A 204 15.60 8.15 9.63
C GLY A 204 14.67 8.33 8.45
N PHE A 205 13.79 9.31 8.56
CA PHE A 205 12.86 9.71 7.52
C PHE A 205 12.71 11.21 7.50
N VAL A 206 12.77 11.78 6.31
CA VAL A 206 12.43 13.19 6.08
C VAL A 206 11.56 13.28 4.82
N ASP A 207 10.52 14.08 4.91
CA ASP A 207 9.62 14.37 3.78
C ASP A 207 9.26 15.86 3.83
N VAL A 208 9.44 16.54 2.69
CA VAL A 208 9.10 17.94 2.52
C VAL A 208 8.16 18.07 1.33
N ILE A 209 7.02 18.65 1.57
CA ILE A 209 6.03 18.98 0.54
C ILE A 209 5.92 20.50 0.46
N PHE A 210 6.00 21.01 -0.74
CA PHE A 210 5.72 22.39 -1.06
C PHE A 210 4.61 22.47 -2.11
N HIS A 211 3.56 23.25 -1.85
CA HIS A 211 2.50 23.53 -2.80
C HIS A 211 2.24 25.03 -2.85
N SER A 212 2.18 25.59 -4.05
CA SER A 212 1.95 27.00 -4.24
C SER A 212 1.09 27.30 -5.47
N PRO A 213 0.08 28.16 -5.34
CA PRO A 213 -0.58 28.77 -6.49
C PRO A 213 0.33 29.84 -7.08
N ILE A 214 0.85 29.60 -8.27
CA ILE A 214 1.66 30.58 -9.02
C ILE A 214 0.78 31.64 -9.63
N THR A 215 -0.37 31.24 -10.16
CA THR A 215 -1.43 32.12 -10.64
C THR A 215 -2.80 31.55 -10.25
N LYS A 216 -3.89 32.28 -10.54
CA LYS A 216 -5.27 31.77 -10.35
C LYS A 216 -5.55 30.45 -11.09
N LYS A 217 -4.80 30.16 -12.16
CA LYS A 217 -4.98 28.99 -13.01
C LYS A 217 -3.86 27.98 -12.95
N LEU A 218 -2.75 28.30 -12.29
CA LEU A 218 -1.56 27.46 -12.24
C LEU A 218 -1.16 27.17 -10.81
N ASN A 219 -1.14 25.91 -10.44
CA ASN A 219 -0.65 25.39 -9.18
C ASN A 219 0.55 24.46 -9.40
N VAL A 220 1.55 24.55 -8.54
CA VAL A 220 2.76 23.74 -8.58
C VAL A 220 2.96 23.08 -7.24
N GLY A 221 3.24 21.79 -7.25
CA GLY A 221 3.60 20.99 -6.09
C GLY A 221 4.96 20.34 -6.27
N LEU A 222 5.74 20.29 -5.20
CA LEU A 222 7.00 19.57 -5.12
C LEU A 222 7.04 18.78 -3.82
N ASN A 223 7.50 17.53 -3.89
CA ASN A 223 7.75 16.71 -2.73
C ASN A 223 9.11 16.05 -2.86
N ILE A 224 9.90 16.10 -1.81
CA ILE A 224 11.19 15.42 -1.70
C ILE A 224 11.16 14.60 -0.42
N SER A 225 11.49 13.33 -0.50
CA SER A 225 11.64 12.50 0.69
C SER A 225 12.87 11.61 0.64
N ASN A 226 13.45 11.38 1.80
CA ASN A 226 14.52 10.42 2.04
C ASN A 226 14.11 9.49 3.17
N THR A 227 14.45 8.23 3.01
CA THR A 227 14.28 7.18 4.04
C THR A 227 15.58 6.40 4.09
N ALA A 228 16.14 6.23 5.27
CA ALA A 228 17.37 5.45 5.46
C ALA A 228 17.30 4.63 6.75
N ILE A 229 17.98 3.50 6.77
CA ILE A 229 18.21 2.68 7.97
C ILE A 229 19.54 1.95 7.84
N ASP A 230 20.34 1.99 8.92
CA ASP A 230 21.52 1.15 9.11
C ASP A 230 21.14 0.00 10.10
N SER A 231 20.32 -0.89 9.63
CA SER A 231 19.64 -1.93 10.41
C SER A 231 20.56 -2.69 11.40
N ARG A 232 19.97 -3.25 12.46
CA ARG A 232 20.64 -4.16 13.40
C ARG A 232 21.25 -5.39 12.72
N PHE A 233 20.59 -5.87 11.68
CA PHE A 233 21.02 -7.08 10.99
C PHE A 233 22.07 -6.74 9.93
N ALA A 234 23.11 -7.56 9.85
CA ALA A 234 24.13 -7.41 8.80
C ALA A 234 23.49 -7.48 7.40
N ASN A 235 23.96 -6.65 6.50
CA ASN A 235 23.50 -6.62 5.10
C ASN A 235 21.97 -6.42 4.96
N SER A 236 21.42 -5.51 5.73
CA SER A 236 20.00 -5.11 5.61
C SER A 236 19.79 -3.60 5.55
N ASP A 237 20.84 -2.88 5.20
CA ASP A 237 20.78 -1.42 5.03
C ASP A 237 19.85 -1.03 3.89
N TYR A 238 19.19 0.08 4.05
CA TYR A 238 18.31 0.63 3.04
C TYR A 238 18.42 2.13 2.97
N GLU A 239 18.48 2.66 1.76
CA GLU A 239 18.36 4.09 1.50
C GLU A 239 17.48 4.32 0.28
N SER A 240 16.58 5.28 0.37
CA SER A 240 15.66 5.64 -0.71
C SER A 240 15.46 7.13 -0.82
N TRP A 241 15.69 7.67 -2.00
CA TRP A 241 15.34 9.05 -2.37
C TRP A 241 14.13 9.06 -3.30
N LYS A 242 13.19 9.97 -3.03
CA LYS A 242 11.99 10.15 -3.84
C LYS A 242 11.80 11.62 -4.14
N LEU A 243 11.47 11.92 -5.39
CA LEU A 243 11.13 13.24 -5.87
C LEU A 243 9.79 13.17 -6.60
N ASN A 244 8.86 14.04 -6.24
CA ASN A 244 7.59 14.14 -6.94
C ASN A 244 7.35 15.60 -7.31
N ALA A 245 6.95 15.83 -8.54
CA ALA A 245 6.58 17.14 -9.05
C ALA A 245 5.19 17.08 -9.67
N GLN A 246 4.37 18.10 -9.40
CA GLN A 246 3.02 18.20 -9.92
C GLN A 246 2.78 19.60 -10.45
N ILE A 247 2.13 19.69 -11.61
CA ILE A 247 1.72 20.95 -12.22
C ILE A 247 0.26 20.80 -12.64
N ASN A 248 -0.60 21.64 -12.08
CA ASN A 248 -2.02 21.66 -12.40
C ASN A 248 -2.33 22.98 -13.08
N TYR A 249 -2.87 22.92 -14.27
CA TYR A 249 -3.25 24.08 -15.06
C TYR A 249 -4.72 24.04 -15.46
N GLN A 250 -5.47 25.02 -15.01
CA GLN A 250 -6.86 25.21 -15.41
C GLN A 250 -6.91 25.90 -16.78
N LEU A 251 -7.13 25.10 -17.83
CA LEU A 251 -7.24 25.64 -19.19
C LEU A 251 -8.52 26.46 -19.35
N SER A 252 -9.64 25.94 -18.80
CA SER A 252 -10.93 26.61 -18.75
C SER A 252 -11.73 26.14 -17.53
N ASP A 253 -12.91 26.70 -17.30
CA ASP A 253 -13.80 26.27 -16.20
C ASP A 253 -14.29 24.82 -16.34
N LYS A 254 -14.10 24.21 -17.51
CA LYS A 254 -14.51 22.84 -17.82
C LYS A 254 -13.36 21.92 -18.20
N MET A 255 -12.11 22.37 -18.11
CA MET A 255 -10.97 21.57 -18.52
C MET A 255 -9.73 21.91 -17.71
N ASN A 256 -9.10 20.89 -17.12
CA ASN A 256 -7.84 20.95 -16.42
C ASN A 256 -6.79 20.06 -17.10
N ILE A 257 -5.56 20.48 -17.03
CA ILE A 257 -4.39 19.69 -17.43
C ILE A 257 -3.55 19.48 -16.18
N ASP A 258 -3.26 18.23 -15.88
CA ASP A 258 -2.44 17.82 -14.75
C ASP A 258 -1.22 17.06 -15.25
N PHE A 259 -0.05 17.52 -14.89
CA PHE A 259 1.20 16.81 -15.12
C PHE A 259 1.76 16.36 -13.79
N SER A 260 2.12 15.09 -13.67
CA SER A 260 2.82 14.54 -12.52
C SER A 260 4.06 13.78 -12.95
N TYR A 261 5.13 13.94 -12.17
CA TYR A 261 6.37 13.21 -12.32
C TYR A 261 6.78 12.62 -10.98
N HIS A 262 7.07 11.33 -10.95
CA HIS A 262 7.51 10.59 -9.78
C HIS A 262 8.84 9.91 -10.08
N TYR A 263 9.82 10.17 -9.25
CA TYR A 263 11.14 9.55 -9.28
C TYR A 263 11.41 8.86 -7.96
N SER A 264 11.93 7.64 -8.01
CA SER A 264 12.50 6.99 -6.84
C SER A 264 13.80 6.28 -7.19
N ASN A 265 14.77 6.40 -6.30
CA ASN A 265 16.05 5.68 -6.38
C ASN A 265 16.31 5.06 -5.03
N ASP A 266 16.46 3.72 -5.01
CA ASP A 266 16.69 2.98 -3.78
C ASP A 266 17.85 2.01 -3.90
N THR A 267 18.64 1.96 -2.85
CA THR A 267 19.69 0.97 -2.60
C THR A 267 19.25 0.09 -1.44
N LEU A 268 19.22 -1.21 -1.66
CA LEU A 268 18.77 -2.18 -0.67
C LEU A 268 19.77 -3.30 -0.54
N ALA A 269 20.38 -3.44 0.63
CA ALA A 269 21.10 -4.65 1.00
C ALA A 269 20.11 -5.76 1.34
N LEU A 270 20.34 -6.96 0.80
CA LEU A 270 19.41 -8.08 0.92
C LEU A 270 19.84 -9.00 2.05
N PHE A 271 19.18 -8.88 3.19
CA PHE A 271 19.37 -9.74 4.35
C PHE A 271 18.98 -11.18 4.03
N GLY A 272 19.88 -12.12 4.27
CA GLY A 272 19.69 -13.54 3.95
C GLY A 272 18.95 -14.34 5.03
N GLY A 273 18.47 -13.71 6.09
CA GLY A 273 17.92 -14.38 7.26
C GLY A 273 19.01 -14.82 8.25
N LEU A 274 18.64 -15.45 9.35
CA LEU A 274 19.55 -15.95 10.37
C LEU A 274 20.16 -17.30 9.98
N ASP A 275 21.39 -17.55 10.39
CA ASP A 275 22.07 -18.84 10.20
C ASP A 275 21.46 -19.92 11.10
N THR A 276 20.73 -20.85 10.50
CA THR A 276 20.03 -21.94 11.21
C THR A 276 20.97 -22.90 11.92
N ASN A 277 22.21 -23.08 11.47
CA ASN A 277 23.18 -23.98 12.11
C ASN A 277 23.66 -23.41 13.45
N LYS A 278 23.74 -22.09 13.57
CA LYS A 278 24.09 -21.42 14.82
C LYS A 278 22.88 -21.32 15.77
N MET A 279 21.66 -21.32 15.25
CA MET A 279 20.43 -21.29 16.05
C MET A 279 20.21 -22.54 16.92
N LEU A 280 20.74 -23.68 16.52
CA LEU A 280 20.60 -24.95 17.23
C LEU A 280 21.27 -24.93 18.63
N ASN A 281 22.11 -23.94 18.92
CA ASN A 281 22.78 -23.76 20.22
C ASN A 281 22.04 -22.87 21.22
N GLY A 282 20.79 -22.49 20.95
CA GLY A 282 19.87 -21.99 21.98
C GLY A 282 19.94 -20.50 22.31
N ASN A 283 20.78 -19.70 21.65
CA ASN A 283 20.85 -18.24 21.87
C ASN A 283 20.53 -17.45 20.61
N TYR A 284 19.23 -17.18 20.40
CA TYR A 284 18.75 -16.41 19.26
C TYR A 284 19.20 -14.95 19.25
N SER A 285 19.48 -14.37 20.43
CA SER A 285 19.79 -12.94 20.58
C SER A 285 21.18 -12.53 20.08
N THR A 286 22.08 -13.48 19.88
CA THR A 286 23.48 -13.22 19.51
C THR A 286 23.89 -13.78 18.16
N VAL A 287 23.02 -14.53 17.49
CA VAL A 287 23.32 -15.14 16.21
C VAL A 287 22.97 -14.17 15.08
N LEU A 288 23.65 -13.05 15.09
CA LEU A 288 23.73 -12.22 13.91
C LEU A 288 24.39 -13.00 12.80
N TYR A 289 23.93 -12.80 11.58
CA TYR A 289 24.60 -13.27 10.38
C TYR A 289 25.97 -12.59 10.31
N GLU A 290 26.94 -13.12 11.08
CA GLU A 290 28.30 -12.63 11.06
C GLU A 290 28.87 -12.94 9.71
N THR A 291 29.52 -11.95 9.10
CA THR A 291 30.55 -12.09 8.11
C THR A 291 30.22 -11.93 6.64
N ILE A 292 29.07 -11.42 6.25
CA ILE A 292 28.99 -10.95 4.87
C ILE A 292 29.17 -9.42 4.90
N ASN A 293 30.36 -8.97 4.53
CA ASN A 293 30.68 -7.55 4.45
C ASN A 293 29.67 -6.83 3.54
N LYS A 294 29.09 -5.71 3.99
CA LYS A 294 28.05 -4.89 3.33
C LYS A 294 28.26 -4.70 1.82
N LYS A 295 29.49 -4.62 1.33
CA LYS A 295 29.82 -4.39 -0.08
C LYS A 295 29.95 -5.63 -0.96
N SER A 296 30.01 -6.80 -0.39
CA SER A 296 30.29 -8.05 -1.10
C SER A 296 29.13 -9.03 -1.12
N ALA A 297 28.12 -8.77 -0.33
CA ALA A 297 26.94 -9.57 -0.24
C ALA A 297 25.96 -9.27 -1.40
N ARG A 298 24.70 -9.45 -1.15
CA ARG A 298 23.62 -9.23 -2.10
C ARG A 298 23.02 -7.86 -1.90
N TYR A 299 22.86 -7.12 -2.98
CA TYR A 299 22.14 -5.85 -2.94
C TYR A 299 21.41 -5.57 -4.25
N LEU A 300 20.38 -4.74 -4.16
CA LEU A 300 19.60 -4.24 -5.29
C LEU A 300 19.80 -2.73 -5.42
N LEU A 301 20.00 -2.28 -6.66
CA LEU A 301 19.86 -0.89 -7.03
C LEU A 301 18.63 -0.74 -7.90
N ASN A 302 17.70 0.10 -7.49
CA ASN A 302 16.49 0.34 -8.24
C ASN A 302 16.36 1.82 -8.57
N ASN A 303 15.94 2.09 -9.79
CA ASN A 303 15.59 3.43 -10.26
C ASN A 303 14.26 3.35 -10.97
N ASN A 304 13.30 4.16 -10.56
CA ASN A 304 11.98 4.21 -11.16
C ASN A 304 11.61 5.64 -11.52
N ASN A 305 11.15 5.83 -12.75
CA ASN A 305 10.65 7.09 -13.28
C ASN A 305 9.25 6.90 -13.81
N GLN A 306 8.35 7.77 -13.42
CA GLN A 306 6.97 7.78 -13.91
C GLN A 306 6.57 9.21 -14.25
N ALA A 307 6.12 9.43 -15.47
CA ALA A 307 5.52 10.68 -15.91
C ALA A 307 4.08 10.42 -16.34
N ASN A 308 3.17 11.30 -15.97
CA ASN A 308 1.77 11.22 -16.35
C ASN A 308 1.26 12.61 -16.74
N LEU A 309 0.67 12.71 -17.91
CA LEU A 309 -0.05 13.89 -18.40
C LEU A 309 -1.51 13.54 -18.50
N LYS A 310 -2.34 14.24 -17.75
CA LYS A 310 -3.77 13.98 -17.65
C LYS A 310 -4.57 15.21 -18.07
N ILE A 311 -5.60 14.99 -18.86
CA ILE A 311 -6.55 16.01 -19.27
C ILE A 311 -7.91 15.62 -18.71
N LEU A 312 -8.41 16.42 -17.78
CA LEU A 312 -9.72 16.28 -17.17
C LEU A 312 -10.68 17.25 -17.82
N ALA A 313 -11.81 16.75 -18.28
CA ALA A 313 -12.79 17.57 -18.98
C ALA A 313 -14.23 17.28 -18.52
N PHE A 314 -15.00 18.34 -18.35
CA PHE A 314 -16.42 18.34 -18.05
C PHE A 314 -17.17 19.18 -19.10
N VAL A 315 -16.90 18.89 -20.39
CA VAL A 315 -17.44 19.68 -21.51
C VAL A 315 -18.89 19.34 -21.77
N ILE A 316 -19.24 18.06 -21.71
CA ILE A 316 -20.61 17.57 -21.92
C ILE A 316 -21.28 17.46 -20.52
N PRO A 317 -22.49 17.98 -20.34
CA PRO A 317 -23.21 17.87 -19.07
C PRO A 317 -23.30 16.41 -18.60
N ASN A 318 -23.05 16.19 -17.30
CA ASN A 318 -23.07 14.88 -16.64
C ASN A 318 -21.99 13.88 -17.11
N ILE A 319 -21.06 14.27 -17.98
CA ILE A 319 -19.94 13.42 -18.40
C ILE A 319 -18.64 14.02 -17.88
N LYS A 320 -17.94 13.25 -17.06
CA LYS A 320 -16.55 13.52 -16.68
C LYS A 320 -15.65 12.66 -17.55
N SER A 321 -14.74 13.29 -18.26
CA SER A 321 -13.77 12.63 -19.14
C SER A 321 -12.36 12.78 -18.57
N ASP A 322 -11.59 11.72 -18.60
CA ASP A 322 -10.19 11.67 -18.21
C ASP A 322 -9.39 11.04 -19.35
N LEU A 323 -8.45 11.79 -19.90
CA LEU A 323 -7.50 11.29 -20.90
C LEU A 323 -6.10 11.40 -20.30
N SER A 324 -5.46 10.26 -20.13
CA SER A 324 -4.13 10.16 -19.52
C SER A 324 -3.12 9.58 -20.50
N PHE A 325 -1.94 10.19 -20.56
CA PHE A 325 -0.76 9.65 -21.25
C PHE A 325 0.31 9.42 -20.19
N TYR A 326 0.83 8.21 -20.11
CA TYR A 326 1.82 7.87 -19.08
C TYR A 326 3.02 7.13 -19.64
N PHE A 327 4.13 7.36 -18.97
CA PHE A 327 5.41 6.70 -19.20
C PHE A 327 5.95 6.19 -17.87
N ILE A 328 6.32 4.92 -17.82
CA ILE A 328 6.94 4.29 -16.65
C ILE A 328 8.23 3.64 -17.11
N SER A 329 9.34 3.95 -16.45
CA SER A 329 10.64 3.33 -16.70
C SER A 329 11.25 2.86 -15.39
N THR A 330 11.59 1.60 -15.32
CA THR A 330 12.19 0.97 -14.15
C THR A 330 13.49 0.29 -14.53
N SER A 331 14.55 0.56 -13.79
CA SER A 331 15.84 -0.14 -13.86
C SER A 331 16.10 -0.81 -12.54
N GLN A 332 16.35 -2.10 -12.55
CA GLN A 332 16.70 -2.89 -11.38
C GLN A 332 18.01 -3.63 -11.67
N LYS A 333 19.00 -3.48 -10.79
CA LYS A 333 20.28 -4.18 -10.88
C LYS A 333 20.47 -5.01 -9.62
N TYR A 334 20.72 -6.29 -9.81
CA TYR A 334 21.06 -7.22 -8.75
C TYR A 334 22.56 -7.49 -8.74
N PHE A 335 23.13 -7.50 -7.54
CA PHE A 335 24.52 -7.79 -7.31
C PHE A 335 24.68 -8.84 -6.22
N GLN A 336 25.54 -9.82 -6.46
CA GLN A 336 25.97 -10.79 -5.47
C GLN A 336 27.47 -10.99 -5.62
N ASN A 337 28.22 -10.87 -4.53
CA ASN A 337 29.67 -11.08 -4.47
C ASN A 337 30.44 -10.34 -5.58
N GLU A 338 30.07 -9.07 -5.84
CA GLU A 338 30.63 -8.27 -6.93
C GLU A 338 32.16 -8.15 -6.84
N GLY A 339 32.66 -7.94 -5.61
CA GLY A 339 34.10 -7.82 -5.33
C GLY A 339 34.86 -9.16 -5.29
N GLN A 340 34.20 -10.29 -5.53
CA GLN A 340 34.80 -11.65 -5.49
C GLN A 340 35.53 -11.96 -4.16
N LEU A 341 35.03 -11.41 -3.06
CA LEU A 341 35.67 -11.57 -1.74
C LEU A 341 35.42 -12.94 -1.10
N PHE A 342 34.47 -13.70 -1.65
CA PHE A 342 34.07 -15.01 -1.15
C PHE A 342 34.24 -16.06 -2.24
N GLU A 343 35.17 -17.01 -2.05
CA GLU A 343 35.48 -18.05 -3.03
C GLU A 343 34.31 -19.00 -3.29
N ASN A 344 33.47 -19.23 -2.29
CA ASN A 344 32.35 -20.19 -2.35
C ASN A 344 31.00 -19.57 -2.78
N ILE A 345 30.97 -18.26 -3.02
CA ILE A 345 29.75 -17.57 -3.45
C ILE A 345 29.91 -17.12 -4.90
N PRO A 346 29.06 -17.55 -5.82
CA PRO A 346 29.18 -17.14 -7.22
C PRO A 346 28.98 -15.63 -7.36
N ARG A 347 29.78 -15.03 -8.23
CA ARG A 347 29.57 -13.64 -8.64
C ARG A 347 28.39 -13.57 -9.60
N ILE A 348 27.35 -12.84 -9.21
CA ILE A 348 26.17 -12.59 -10.04
C ILE A 348 25.97 -11.09 -10.16
N VAL A 349 25.92 -10.59 -11.38
CA VAL A 349 25.60 -9.20 -11.68
C VAL A 349 24.74 -9.18 -12.92
N HIS A 350 23.49 -8.72 -12.77
CA HIS A 350 22.59 -8.54 -13.90
C HIS A 350 21.66 -7.35 -13.71
N GLY A 351 21.20 -6.81 -14.83
CA GLY A 351 20.28 -5.68 -14.87
C GLY A 351 19.01 -6.02 -15.66
N ASN A 352 17.90 -5.45 -15.17
CA ASN A 352 16.60 -5.53 -15.81
C ASN A 352 16.08 -4.12 -16.06
N TYR A 353 15.63 -3.86 -17.28
CA TYR A 353 15.11 -2.56 -17.71
C TYR A 353 13.72 -2.74 -18.30
N TYR A 354 12.76 -2.02 -17.76
CA TYR A 354 11.37 -2.09 -18.19
C TYR A 354 10.89 -0.70 -18.54
N GLN A 355 10.24 -0.56 -19.69
CA GLN A 355 9.64 0.70 -20.10
C GLN A 355 8.22 0.44 -20.58
N THR A 356 7.28 1.25 -20.13
CA THR A 356 5.87 1.18 -20.52
C THR A 356 5.41 2.56 -20.96
N PHE A 357 4.84 2.65 -22.15
CA PHE A 357 4.08 3.79 -22.62
C PHE A 357 2.62 3.41 -22.67
N GLY A 358 1.76 4.26 -22.15
CA GLY A 358 0.34 4.00 -22.17
C GLY A 358 -0.51 5.24 -22.39
N MET A 359 -1.73 4.98 -22.84
CA MET A 359 -2.78 5.94 -22.99
C MET A 359 -4.07 5.35 -22.41
N SER A 360 -4.72 6.08 -21.52
CA SER A 360 -5.97 5.69 -20.91
C SER A 360 -7.02 6.77 -21.16
N PHE A 361 -8.20 6.35 -21.55
CA PHE A 361 -9.36 7.21 -21.73
C PHE A 361 -10.52 6.67 -20.89
N ARG A 362 -11.04 7.48 -20.00
CA ARG A 362 -12.15 7.14 -19.13
C ARG A 362 -13.27 8.17 -19.25
N ASN A 363 -14.49 7.69 -19.33
CA ASN A 363 -15.69 8.51 -19.27
C ASN A 363 -16.62 8.00 -18.19
N LEU A 364 -16.98 8.87 -17.27
CA LEU A 364 -18.00 8.64 -16.28
C LEU A 364 -19.22 9.52 -16.59
N TYR A 365 -20.32 8.88 -16.93
CA TYR A 365 -21.63 9.50 -17.05
C TYR A 365 -22.44 9.24 -15.79
N GLU A 366 -22.91 10.28 -15.14
CA GLU A 366 -23.74 10.18 -13.95
C GLU A 366 -25.03 10.99 -14.13
N GLN A 367 -26.14 10.31 -14.03
CA GLN A 367 -27.47 10.91 -14.02
C GLN A 367 -28.28 10.36 -12.83
N LYS A 368 -29.46 10.90 -12.57
CA LYS A 368 -30.28 10.57 -11.42
C LYS A 368 -30.49 9.07 -11.16
N TYR A 369 -30.63 8.28 -12.23
CA TYR A 369 -30.96 6.85 -12.15
C TYR A 369 -29.89 5.93 -12.73
N ILE A 370 -28.95 6.46 -13.48
CA ILE A 370 -27.97 5.65 -14.21
C ILE A 370 -26.59 6.26 -14.06
N SER A 371 -25.63 5.42 -13.73
CA SER A 371 -24.20 5.72 -13.82
C SER A 371 -23.57 4.75 -14.79
N PHE A 372 -22.78 5.26 -15.73
CA PHE A 372 -22.06 4.47 -16.70
C PHE A 372 -20.61 4.90 -16.74
N ASP A 373 -19.69 3.98 -16.46
CA ASP A 373 -18.25 4.19 -16.45
C ASP A 373 -17.59 3.32 -17.51
N VAL A 374 -16.82 3.92 -18.39
CA VAL A 374 -16.10 3.23 -19.46
C VAL A 374 -14.64 3.61 -19.42
N ILE A 375 -13.78 2.62 -19.50
CA ILE A 375 -12.33 2.78 -19.56
C ILE A 375 -11.81 2.06 -20.81
N ALA A 376 -11.08 2.78 -21.65
CA ALA A 376 -10.28 2.21 -22.74
C ALA A 376 -8.80 2.52 -22.45
N ASN A 377 -7.95 1.50 -22.45
CA ASN A 377 -6.53 1.66 -22.19
C ASN A 377 -5.72 0.91 -23.25
N TYR A 378 -4.67 1.55 -23.73
CA TYR A 378 -3.65 0.94 -24.58
C TYR A 378 -2.29 1.15 -23.95
N GLU A 379 -1.51 0.10 -23.82
CA GLU A 379 -0.13 0.19 -23.39
C GLU A 379 0.79 -0.71 -24.18
N THR A 380 2.01 -0.26 -24.33
CA THR A 380 3.13 -1.02 -24.90
C THR A 380 4.27 -1.03 -23.91
N SER A 381 4.79 -2.22 -23.62
CA SER A 381 5.89 -2.41 -22.69
C SER A 381 7.05 -3.10 -23.38
N THR A 382 8.25 -2.63 -23.11
CA THR A 382 9.50 -3.24 -23.58
C THR A 382 10.31 -3.72 -22.40
N PHE A 383 10.87 -4.90 -22.50
CA PHE A 383 11.68 -5.55 -21.47
C PHE A 383 13.05 -5.87 -22.05
N LYS A 384 14.08 -5.46 -21.32
CA LYS A 384 15.46 -5.81 -21.59
C LYS A 384 16.05 -6.39 -20.31
N THR A 385 16.45 -7.64 -20.36
CA THR A 385 17.07 -8.31 -19.22
C THR A 385 18.40 -8.92 -19.66
N ASP A 386 19.42 -8.79 -18.81
CA ASP A 386 20.73 -9.37 -19.09
C ASP A 386 20.69 -10.91 -19.05
N VAL A 387 19.72 -11.47 -18.31
CA VAL A 387 19.52 -12.93 -18.17
C VAL A 387 19.00 -13.56 -19.47
N LEU A 388 18.14 -12.86 -20.21
CA LEU A 388 17.45 -13.45 -21.37
C LEU A 388 18.13 -13.13 -22.72
N ASN A 389 19.12 -12.24 -22.74
CA ASN A 389 19.79 -11.74 -23.95
C ASN A 389 18.85 -11.26 -25.08
N ASN A 390 17.57 -11.13 -24.83
CA ASN A 390 16.55 -10.76 -25.81
C ASN A 390 15.71 -9.58 -25.30
N ASN A 391 15.50 -8.62 -26.18
CA ASN A 391 14.47 -7.61 -25.97
C ASN A 391 13.12 -8.22 -26.29
N SER A 392 12.18 -8.11 -25.35
CA SER A 392 10.81 -8.57 -25.56
C SER A 392 9.85 -7.40 -25.46
N LYS A 393 8.72 -7.52 -26.15
CA LYS A 393 7.68 -6.50 -26.22
C LYS A 393 6.34 -7.09 -25.85
N GLN A 394 5.52 -6.28 -25.19
CA GLN A 394 4.15 -6.61 -24.81
C GLN A 394 3.23 -5.46 -25.20
N ASP A 395 2.20 -5.76 -25.96
CA ASP A 395 1.16 -4.82 -26.34
C ASP A 395 -0.18 -5.25 -25.73
N VAL A 396 -0.87 -4.34 -25.06
CA VAL A 396 -2.13 -4.62 -24.38
C VAL A 396 -3.15 -3.53 -24.73
N PHE A 397 -4.30 -3.97 -25.20
CA PHE A 397 -5.47 -3.12 -25.34
C PHE A 397 -6.58 -3.62 -24.43
N THR A 398 -7.13 -2.73 -23.63
CA THR A 398 -8.16 -3.04 -22.65
C THR A 398 -9.37 -2.17 -22.87
N PHE A 399 -10.54 -2.76 -22.81
CA PHE A 399 -11.82 -2.08 -22.76
C PHE A 399 -12.64 -2.63 -21.60
N SER A 400 -13.03 -1.77 -20.65
CA SER A 400 -13.87 -2.15 -19.53
C SER A 400 -15.00 -1.17 -19.33
N GLY A 401 -16.11 -1.65 -18.79
CA GLY A 401 -17.28 -0.84 -18.51
C GLY A 401 -18.08 -1.34 -17.33
N GLU A 402 -18.73 -0.41 -16.65
CA GLU A 402 -19.68 -0.64 -15.57
C GLU A 402 -20.96 0.14 -15.84
N LEU A 403 -22.09 -0.52 -15.69
CA LEU A 403 -23.41 0.08 -15.69
C LEU A 403 -24.06 -0.11 -14.34
N LYS A 404 -24.44 0.97 -13.68
CA LYS A 404 -25.03 1.00 -12.37
C LYS A 404 -26.41 1.70 -12.42
N TYR A 405 -27.41 1.06 -11.83
CA TYR A 405 -28.73 1.64 -11.68
C TYR A 405 -28.85 2.25 -10.27
N LEU A 406 -29.08 3.55 -10.21
CA LEU A 406 -29.19 4.32 -8.99
C LEU A 406 -30.68 4.50 -8.61
N THR A 407 -31.11 3.94 -7.50
CA THR A 407 -32.46 4.14 -6.99
C THR A 407 -32.54 5.37 -6.11
N ASN A 408 -33.71 6.03 -6.07
CA ASN A 408 -33.89 7.23 -5.24
C ASN A 408 -33.70 6.98 -3.74
N SER A 409 -33.89 5.75 -3.28
CA SER A 409 -33.83 5.38 -1.86
C SER A 409 -32.48 4.81 -1.44
N ASP A 410 -31.54 4.63 -2.36
CA ASP A 410 -30.27 3.90 -2.15
C ASP A 410 -30.46 2.50 -1.53
N ARG A 411 -31.69 1.97 -1.54
CA ARG A 411 -32.00 0.66 -0.94
C ARG A 411 -31.51 -0.51 -1.78
N PHE A 412 -31.44 -0.32 -3.10
CA PHE A 412 -31.06 -1.37 -4.01
C PHE A 412 -30.37 -0.75 -5.23
N ILE A 413 -29.08 -0.96 -5.34
CA ILE A 413 -28.23 -0.41 -6.40
C ILE A 413 -27.55 -1.58 -7.11
N PRO A 414 -28.15 -2.16 -8.15
CA PRO A 414 -27.53 -3.19 -8.95
C PRO A 414 -26.53 -2.58 -9.93
N ALA A 415 -25.44 -3.27 -10.18
CA ALA A 415 -24.48 -2.96 -11.21
C ALA A 415 -24.02 -4.22 -11.93
N VAL A 416 -23.75 -4.07 -13.23
CA VAL A 416 -23.10 -5.07 -14.06
C VAL A 416 -21.85 -4.47 -14.65
N TYR A 417 -20.80 -5.27 -14.76
CA TYR A 417 -19.54 -4.81 -15.29
C TYR A 417 -18.82 -5.89 -16.07
N GLY A 418 -17.97 -5.45 -17.00
CA GLY A 418 -17.22 -6.38 -17.84
C GLY A 418 -15.96 -5.75 -18.39
N LYS A 419 -15.08 -6.61 -18.87
CA LYS A 419 -13.80 -6.25 -19.45
C LYS A 419 -13.44 -7.19 -20.58
N LEU A 420 -12.94 -6.61 -21.65
CA LEU A 420 -12.25 -7.29 -22.75
C LEU A 420 -10.81 -6.78 -22.78
N ASN A 421 -9.88 -7.71 -22.86
CA ASN A 421 -8.47 -7.39 -22.90
C ASN A 421 -7.80 -8.19 -24.02
N ARG A 422 -7.11 -7.48 -24.94
CA ARG A 422 -6.29 -8.10 -25.98
C ARG A 422 -4.84 -7.98 -25.59
N PHE A 423 -4.25 -9.11 -25.22
CA PHE A 423 -2.89 -9.23 -24.70
C PHE A 423 -2.00 -9.96 -25.70
N ASN A 424 -1.06 -9.27 -26.35
CA ASN A 424 -0.24 -9.84 -27.41
C ASN A 424 -1.02 -10.64 -28.47
N GLY A 425 -2.18 -10.12 -28.86
CA GLY A 425 -3.07 -10.75 -29.86
C GLY A 425 -4.09 -11.76 -29.28
N LYS A 426 -3.91 -12.25 -28.06
CA LYS A 426 -4.88 -13.14 -27.39
C LYS A 426 -5.95 -12.32 -26.69
N MET A 427 -7.19 -12.80 -26.77
CA MET A 427 -8.31 -12.16 -26.06
C MET A 427 -8.56 -12.86 -24.73
N ILE A 428 -8.66 -12.07 -23.66
CA ILE A 428 -9.13 -12.51 -22.35
C ILE A 428 -10.30 -11.60 -21.93
N TYR A 429 -11.19 -12.14 -21.12
CA TYR A 429 -12.39 -11.45 -20.72
C TYR A 429 -12.68 -11.62 -19.23
N GLY A 430 -13.54 -10.76 -18.74
CA GLY A 430 -14.13 -10.87 -17.42
C GLY A 430 -15.47 -10.19 -17.35
N PHE A 431 -16.35 -10.69 -16.52
CA PHE A 431 -17.64 -10.07 -16.24
C PHE A 431 -18.07 -10.35 -14.81
N GLY A 432 -18.91 -9.47 -14.29
CA GLY A 432 -19.46 -9.63 -12.96
C GLY A 432 -20.69 -8.76 -12.75
N PHE A 433 -21.28 -8.98 -11.61
CA PHE A 433 -22.38 -8.16 -11.14
C PHE A 433 -22.22 -7.89 -9.65
N GLU A 434 -22.77 -6.80 -9.19
CA GLU A 434 -22.86 -6.45 -7.79
C GLU A 434 -24.24 -5.86 -7.47
N VAL A 435 -24.64 -6.05 -6.25
CA VAL A 435 -25.81 -5.39 -5.66
C VAL A 435 -25.39 -4.82 -4.32
N MET A 436 -25.62 -3.55 -4.15
CA MET A 436 -25.39 -2.87 -2.88
C MET A 436 -26.62 -2.06 -2.50
N GLY A 437 -26.74 -1.74 -1.22
CA GLY A 437 -27.83 -0.89 -0.80
C GLY A 437 -27.89 -0.68 0.70
N LYS A 438 -28.84 0.14 1.12
CA LYS A 438 -29.15 0.41 2.52
C LYS A 438 -30.42 -0.32 2.91
N ILE A 439 -30.37 -1.09 3.99
CA ILE A 439 -31.58 -1.65 4.63
C ILE A 439 -32.28 -0.52 5.35
N ASP A 440 -31.52 0.26 6.10
CA ASP A 440 -31.94 1.48 6.79
C ASP A 440 -30.81 2.52 6.80
N ASN A 441 -30.92 3.56 7.62
CA ASN A 441 -29.91 4.61 7.74
C ASN A 441 -28.59 4.12 8.39
N HIS A 442 -28.63 2.97 9.09
CA HIS A 442 -27.53 2.44 9.86
C HIS A 442 -26.93 1.17 9.27
N ILE A 443 -27.67 0.46 8.42
CA ILE A 443 -27.26 -0.84 7.89
C ILE A 443 -27.22 -0.80 6.38
N SER A 444 -26.07 -1.14 5.82
CA SER A 444 -25.88 -1.32 4.39
C SER A 444 -25.33 -2.72 4.08
N TYR A 445 -25.59 -3.18 2.87
CA TYR A 445 -25.17 -4.50 2.41
C TYR A 445 -24.50 -4.45 1.05
N TYR A 446 -23.72 -5.48 0.78
CA TYR A 446 -23.02 -5.70 -0.49
C TYR A 446 -23.04 -7.19 -0.85
N LEU A 447 -23.29 -7.48 -2.10
CA LEU A 447 -23.15 -8.78 -2.72
C LEU A 447 -22.49 -8.57 -4.09
N GLY A 448 -21.39 -9.25 -4.36
CA GLY A 448 -20.72 -9.23 -5.64
C GLY A 448 -20.32 -10.63 -6.10
N MET A 449 -20.34 -10.87 -7.40
CA MET A 449 -19.83 -12.08 -8.03
C MET A 449 -19.17 -11.75 -9.37
N SER A 450 -18.11 -12.48 -9.70
CA SER A 450 -17.44 -12.31 -10.99
C SER A 450 -16.78 -13.59 -11.49
N LEU A 451 -16.62 -13.64 -12.81
CA LEU A 451 -15.88 -14.65 -13.55
C LEU A 451 -14.93 -13.91 -14.47
N PHE A 452 -13.64 -14.22 -14.42
CA PHE A 452 -12.67 -13.56 -15.26
C PHE A 452 -11.46 -14.42 -15.54
N GLN A 453 -10.83 -14.17 -16.67
CA GLN A 453 -9.57 -14.77 -17.07
C GLN A 453 -8.43 -13.86 -16.68
N GLN A 454 -7.34 -14.43 -16.15
CA GLN A 454 -6.13 -13.71 -15.79
C GLN A 454 -4.98 -14.21 -16.65
N GLN A 455 -4.20 -13.26 -17.20
CA GLN A 455 -3.01 -13.54 -17.97
C GLN A 455 -1.81 -13.76 -17.04
N THR A 456 -0.92 -14.70 -17.38
CA THR A 456 0.39 -14.82 -16.74
C THR A 456 1.26 -13.61 -17.05
N THR A 457 2.14 -13.28 -16.12
CA THR A 457 3.09 -12.18 -16.26
C THR A 457 4.19 -12.52 -17.28
N HIS A 458 4.93 -11.49 -17.69
CA HIS A 458 6.03 -11.69 -18.61
C HIS A 458 7.14 -12.55 -17.98
N MET A 459 7.42 -12.37 -16.69
CA MET A 459 8.35 -13.18 -15.95
C MET A 459 7.93 -14.65 -15.89
N GLU A 460 6.67 -14.94 -15.51
CA GLU A 460 6.14 -16.30 -15.45
C GLU A 460 6.28 -17.04 -16.79
N ASN A 461 6.05 -16.35 -17.91
CA ASN A 461 6.16 -16.94 -19.24
C ASN A 461 7.61 -17.21 -19.67
N ASN A 462 8.58 -16.44 -19.18
CA ASN A 462 9.97 -16.52 -19.65
C ASN A 462 10.88 -17.38 -18.77
N TYR A 463 10.57 -17.52 -17.48
CA TYR A 463 11.43 -18.24 -16.53
C TYR A 463 11.52 -19.73 -16.78
N LEU A 464 10.56 -20.34 -17.44
CA LEU A 464 10.56 -21.76 -17.76
C LEU A 464 11.60 -22.17 -18.80
N TYR A 465 12.03 -21.24 -19.65
CA TYR A 465 12.98 -21.52 -20.73
C TYR A 465 14.46 -21.45 -20.30
N HIS A 466 14.74 -21.00 -19.08
CA HIS A 466 16.10 -20.70 -18.65
C HIS A 466 16.55 -21.40 -17.37
N SER A 467 15.93 -22.54 -17.01
CA SER A 467 16.44 -23.31 -15.90
C SER A 467 17.75 -24.02 -16.33
N THR A 468 18.82 -23.71 -15.66
CA THR A 468 20.12 -24.39 -15.82
C THR A 468 20.17 -25.73 -15.09
N PHE A 469 19.03 -26.25 -14.62
CA PHE A 469 18.97 -27.47 -13.82
C PHE A 469 18.80 -28.73 -14.66
N PRO A 470 19.49 -29.83 -14.25
CA PRO A 470 19.51 -31.09 -14.99
C PRO A 470 18.24 -31.96 -14.82
N TYR A 471 17.22 -31.49 -14.14
CA TYR A 471 15.96 -32.21 -14.03
C TYR A 471 15.07 -31.88 -15.22
N ASP A 472 14.64 -32.94 -15.89
CA ASP A 472 13.79 -32.90 -17.08
C ASP A 472 12.39 -32.35 -16.75
N LEU A 473 12.31 -31.06 -16.48
CA LEU A 473 11.08 -30.30 -16.27
C LEU A 473 10.51 -29.72 -17.57
N THR A 474 10.94 -30.26 -18.71
CA THR A 474 10.50 -29.87 -20.05
C THR A 474 9.01 -30.07 -20.32
N ALA A 475 8.27 -30.63 -19.39
CA ALA A 475 6.84 -30.94 -19.54
C ALA A 475 5.88 -29.90 -18.97
N VAL A 476 6.35 -28.85 -18.28
CA VAL A 476 5.45 -27.92 -17.60
C VAL A 476 5.55 -26.53 -18.23
N SER A 477 4.86 -26.34 -19.33
CA SER A 477 4.53 -24.98 -19.77
C SER A 477 3.52 -24.39 -18.77
N PRO A 478 3.75 -23.17 -18.20
CA PRO A 478 2.73 -22.57 -17.39
C PRO A 478 1.49 -22.32 -18.23
N PRO A 479 0.31 -22.47 -17.66
CA PRO A 479 -0.90 -22.03 -18.33
C PRO A 479 -0.79 -20.54 -18.57
N GLN A 480 -0.98 -20.15 -19.80
CA GLN A 480 -0.90 -18.72 -20.15
C GLN A 480 -2.10 -17.93 -19.62
N ILE A 481 -3.18 -18.61 -19.30
CA ILE A 481 -4.45 -18.03 -18.86
C ILE A 481 -5.01 -18.89 -17.72
N SER A 482 -5.31 -18.25 -16.60
CA SER A 482 -6.07 -18.86 -15.52
C SER A 482 -7.53 -18.38 -15.52
N GLU A 483 -8.43 -19.24 -15.06
CA GLU A 483 -9.85 -18.96 -14.90
C GLU A 483 -10.17 -18.69 -13.44
N ASN A 484 -10.75 -17.52 -13.17
CA ASN A 484 -10.99 -17.05 -11.81
C ASN A 484 -12.48 -16.83 -11.56
N ARG A 485 -12.90 -17.17 -10.35
CA ARG A 485 -14.24 -16.93 -9.83
C ARG A 485 -14.12 -16.28 -8.48
N ALA A 486 -14.80 -15.17 -8.29
CA ALA A 486 -14.80 -14.46 -7.02
C ALA A 486 -16.24 -14.18 -6.58
N ALA A 487 -16.49 -14.30 -5.30
CA ALA A 487 -17.73 -13.88 -4.65
C ALA A 487 -17.41 -13.16 -3.34
N GLU A 488 -18.15 -12.12 -3.04
CA GLU A 488 -18.02 -11.37 -1.80
C GLU A 488 -19.40 -10.94 -1.31
N VAL A 489 -19.64 -11.13 -0.02
CA VAL A 489 -20.87 -10.72 0.65
C VAL A 489 -20.49 -9.98 1.93
N GLY A 490 -21.18 -8.89 2.21
CA GLY A 490 -20.92 -8.17 3.44
C GLY A 490 -22.07 -7.31 3.93
N ILE A 491 -22.02 -7.06 5.22
CA ILE A 491 -22.95 -6.17 5.93
C ILE A 491 -22.11 -5.16 6.70
N LYS A 492 -22.46 -3.89 6.55
CA LYS A 492 -21.89 -2.78 7.31
C LYS A 492 -22.98 -2.19 8.19
N PHE A 493 -22.64 -1.90 9.43
CA PHE A 493 -23.50 -1.19 10.37
C PHE A 493 -22.78 0.04 10.91
N ASP A 494 -23.51 1.12 11.09
CA ASP A 494 -22.98 2.42 11.55
C ASP A 494 -23.98 3.09 12.49
N TYR A 495 -23.75 2.93 13.79
CA TYR A 495 -24.48 3.56 14.86
C TYR A 495 -23.57 4.58 15.57
N ASN A 496 -24.16 5.54 16.27
CA ASN A 496 -23.44 6.67 16.87
C ASN A 496 -22.16 6.33 17.65
N PHE A 497 -22.13 5.20 18.34
CA PHE A 497 -20.99 4.79 19.18
C PHE A 497 -20.33 3.48 18.71
N VAL A 498 -20.92 2.78 17.75
CA VAL A 498 -20.46 1.48 17.24
C VAL A 498 -20.60 1.47 15.73
N SER A 499 -19.52 1.16 15.04
CA SER A 499 -19.57 0.87 13.61
C SER A 499 -18.78 -0.40 13.31
N GLY A 500 -19.15 -1.07 12.24
CA GLY A 500 -18.43 -2.28 11.87
C GLY A 500 -18.88 -2.83 10.52
N LYS A 501 -18.13 -3.82 10.09
CA LYS A 501 -18.33 -4.48 8.81
C LYS A 501 -18.02 -5.96 8.98
N ILE A 502 -18.90 -6.82 8.51
CA ILE A 502 -18.69 -8.26 8.41
C ILE A 502 -18.65 -8.59 6.92
N THR A 503 -17.58 -9.21 6.48
CA THR A 503 -17.39 -9.57 5.07
C THR A 503 -16.98 -11.02 4.96
N TYR A 504 -17.60 -11.74 4.07
CA TYR A 504 -17.21 -13.10 3.65
C TYR A 504 -16.79 -13.05 2.18
N PHE A 505 -15.71 -13.72 1.82
CA PHE A 505 -15.31 -13.90 0.43
C PHE A 505 -15.02 -15.36 0.11
N ASN A 506 -15.16 -15.67 -1.17
CA ASN A 506 -14.74 -16.93 -1.76
C ASN A 506 -14.05 -16.64 -3.10
N TYR A 507 -12.86 -17.19 -3.28
CA TYR A 507 -12.08 -17.05 -4.50
C TYR A 507 -11.56 -18.42 -4.95
N LYS A 508 -11.75 -18.70 -6.23
CA LYS A 508 -11.25 -19.91 -6.89
C LYS A 508 -10.51 -19.49 -8.16
N SER A 509 -9.30 -19.99 -8.33
CA SER A 509 -8.52 -19.87 -9.57
C SER A 509 -8.15 -21.25 -10.06
N LEU A 510 -8.41 -21.52 -11.33
CA LEU A 510 -8.02 -22.75 -12.00
C LEU A 510 -6.85 -22.46 -12.94
N ASN A 511 -5.94 -23.41 -13.03
CA ASN A 511 -4.78 -23.33 -13.92
C ASN A 511 -3.91 -22.10 -13.67
N LYS A 512 -3.70 -21.73 -12.41
CA LYS A 512 -2.88 -20.57 -12.03
C LYS A 512 -1.40 -20.93 -12.07
N ALA A 513 -0.60 -20.11 -12.73
CA ALA A 513 0.85 -20.18 -12.62
C ALA A 513 1.28 -19.72 -11.22
N VAL A 514 2.06 -20.57 -10.53
CA VAL A 514 2.59 -20.28 -9.21
C VAL A 514 4.06 -20.65 -9.14
N PRO A 515 4.90 -19.89 -8.41
CA PRO A 515 6.31 -20.22 -8.28
C PRO A 515 6.50 -21.48 -7.43
N ILE A 516 7.40 -22.34 -7.87
CA ILE A 516 7.90 -23.49 -7.10
C ILE A 516 9.40 -23.27 -6.90
N GLY A 517 9.87 -23.43 -5.65
CA GLY A 517 11.26 -23.28 -5.31
C GLY A 517 11.95 -24.62 -5.03
N PHE A 518 13.25 -24.66 -5.24
CA PHE A 518 14.12 -25.72 -4.76
C PHE A 518 15.19 -25.09 -3.88
N MET A 519 15.37 -25.69 -2.70
CA MET A 519 16.47 -25.30 -1.80
C MET A 519 17.56 -26.33 -1.91
N THR A 520 18.76 -25.88 -2.24
CA THR A 520 19.96 -26.70 -2.12
C THR A 520 20.73 -26.30 -0.88
N LYS A 521 21.23 -27.31 -0.17
CA LYS A 521 22.12 -27.12 0.97
C LYS A 521 23.55 -27.13 0.43
N ASN A 522 24.14 -25.96 0.28
CA ASN A 522 25.57 -25.83 -0.01
C ASN A 522 26.31 -25.43 1.28
N ASP A 523 27.06 -26.37 1.84
CA ASP A 523 28.04 -26.25 2.94
C ASP A 523 27.68 -25.33 4.13
N SER A 524 26.43 -25.17 4.46
CA SER A 524 25.90 -24.35 5.57
C SER A 524 25.00 -23.16 5.20
N LEU A 525 24.83 -22.84 3.93
CA LEU A 525 23.92 -21.82 3.46
C LEU A 525 22.74 -22.48 2.72
N LEU A 526 21.52 -22.13 3.15
CA LEU A 526 20.31 -22.42 2.36
C LEU A 526 20.32 -21.49 1.14
N VAL A 527 20.71 -22.01 0.00
CA VAL A 527 20.71 -21.26 -1.27
C VAL A 527 19.44 -21.60 -2.03
N ASN A 528 18.62 -20.61 -2.29
CA ASN A 528 17.50 -20.74 -3.20
C ASN A 528 18.01 -20.64 -4.63
N GLU A 529 18.12 -21.76 -5.30
CA GLU A 529 18.77 -21.75 -6.60
C GLU A 529 17.78 -21.54 -7.76
N VAL A 530 16.55 -21.97 -7.63
CA VAL A 530 15.62 -21.89 -8.77
C VAL A 530 14.17 -21.72 -8.34
N SER A 531 13.45 -20.87 -9.06
CA SER A 531 12.00 -20.76 -8.98
C SER A 531 11.38 -21.15 -10.31
N PHE A 532 10.48 -22.11 -10.28
CA PHE A 532 9.71 -22.53 -11.45
C PHE A 532 8.25 -22.19 -11.25
N PHE A 533 7.56 -21.93 -12.35
CA PHE A 533 6.12 -21.77 -12.32
C PHE A 533 5.44 -23.06 -12.77
N SER A 534 4.48 -23.53 -12.03
CA SER A 534 3.66 -24.68 -12.37
C SER A 534 2.18 -24.34 -12.25
N GLU A 535 1.36 -25.14 -12.96
CA GLU A 535 -0.08 -25.03 -12.89
C GLU A 535 -0.63 -25.50 -11.55
N ARG A 536 -1.46 -24.69 -10.91
CA ARG A 536 -2.13 -25.00 -9.64
C ARG A 536 -3.56 -24.46 -9.62
N ASN A 537 -4.41 -25.18 -8.89
CA ASN A 537 -5.72 -24.70 -8.51
C ASN A 537 -5.61 -24.02 -7.14
N ILE A 538 -6.18 -22.85 -7.02
CA ILE A 538 -6.17 -22.05 -5.80
C ILE A 538 -7.58 -21.92 -5.28
N TYR A 539 -7.78 -22.17 -4.00
CA TYR A 539 -9.04 -22.01 -3.28
C TYR A 539 -8.77 -21.17 -2.03
N ASN A 540 -9.32 -19.96 -1.99
CA ASN A 540 -9.24 -19.10 -0.83
C ASN A 540 -10.64 -18.66 -0.43
N SER A 541 -10.96 -18.77 0.84
CA SER A 541 -12.18 -18.21 1.42
C SER A 541 -11.89 -17.71 2.81
N GLY A 542 -12.67 -16.75 3.27
CA GLY A 542 -12.45 -16.20 4.60
C GLY A 542 -13.58 -15.30 5.05
N ILE A 543 -13.55 -14.99 6.33
CA ILE A 543 -14.43 -14.02 6.97
C ILE A 543 -13.61 -12.95 7.65
N ASN A 544 -14.05 -11.71 7.52
CA ASN A 544 -13.49 -10.57 8.23
C ASN A 544 -14.54 -9.91 9.11
N LEU A 545 -14.13 -9.52 10.29
CA LEU A 545 -14.86 -8.69 11.22
C LEU A 545 -14.05 -7.44 11.49
N ASN A 546 -14.46 -6.31 10.93
CA ASN A 546 -13.98 -4.99 11.31
C ASN A 546 -14.96 -4.36 12.29
N PHE A 547 -14.48 -3.92 13.42
CA PHE A 547 -15.31 -3.45 14.50
C PHE A 547 -14.68 -2.26 15.21
N ASN A 548 -15.38 -1.13 15.21
CA ASN A 548 -14.94 0.12 15.80
C ASN A 548 -15.98 0.58 16.81
N PHE A 549 -15.56 0.99 17.98
CA PHE A 549 -16.46 1.64 18.92
C PHE A 549 -15.78 2.75 19.70
N VAL A 550 -16.59 3.69 20.16
CA VAL A 550 -16.17 4.83 20.96
C VAL A 550 -16.86 4.73 22.31
N LEU A 551 -16.06 4.65 23.37
CA LEU A 551 -16.54 4.65 24.73
C LEU A 551 -15.91 5.85 25.46
N TRP A 552 -16.73 6.89 25.73
CA TRP A 552 -16.26 8.15 26.30
C TRP A 552 -15.14 8.76 25.44
N LYS A 553 -13.88 8.77 25.87
CA LYS A 553 -12.69 9.26 25.14
C LYS A 553 -11.80 8.13 24.63
N LEU A 554 -12.26 6.90 24.73
CA LEU A 554 -11.55 5.72 24.24
C LEU A 554 -12.06 5.35 22.86
N LEU A 555 -11.15 5.22 21.92
CA LEU A 555 -11.39 4.73 20.56
C LEU A 555 -10.85 3.31 20.45
N PHE A 556 -11.68 2.39 20.01
CA PHE A 556 -11.32 0.99 19.77
C PHE A 556 -11.53 0.69 18.30
N ASN A 557 -10.47 0.31 17.61
CA ASN A 557 -10.51 -0.13 16.23
C ASN A 557 -9.93 -1.54 16.16
N ASN A 558 -10.69 -2.50 15.65
CA ASN A 558 -10.27 -3.89 15.58
C ASN A 558 -10.58 -4.47 14.22
N ASN A 559 -9.67 -5.24 13.70
CA ASN A 559 -9.80 -5.97 12.45
C ASN A 559 -9.36 -7.42 12.64
N LEU A 560 -10.28 -8.35 12.50
CA LEU A 560 -10.06 -9.78 12.60
C LEU A 560 -10.33 -10.43 11.25
N SER A 561 -9.36 -11.10 10.67
CA SER A 561 -9.55 -11.92 9.46
C SER A 561 -9.25 -13.39 9.79
N TYR A 562 -10.11 -14.26 9.30
CA TYR A 562 -9.96 -15.72 9.41
C TYR A 562 -10.11 -16.35 8.03
N TYR A 563 -9.20 -17.27 7.68
CA TYR A 563 -9.16 -17.95 6.39
C TYR A 563 -9.51 -19.44 6.55
N PHE A 564 -10.43 -19.94 5.72
CA PHE A 564 -10.93 -21.32 5.76
C PHE A 564 -10.13 -22.30 4.87
N SER A 565 -9.18 -21.82 4.08
CA SER A 565 -8.42 -22.64 3.16
C SER A 565 -7.57 -23.68 3.90
N SER A 566 -7.57 -24.91 3.44
CA SER A 566 -6.69 -25.95 4.00
C SER A 566 -5.22 -25.60 3.73
N LYS A 567 -4.33 -25.96 4.66
CA LYS A 567 -2.89 -25.65 4.52
C LYS A 567 -2.24 -26.31 3.31
N THR A 568 -2.73 -27.47 2.93
CA THR A 568 -2.24 -28.22 1.75
C THR A 568 -2.65 -27.59 0.42
N GLU A 569 -3.73 -26.82 0.40
CA GLU A 569 -4.25 -26.15 -0.79
C GLU A 569 -3.77 -24.70 -0.91
N ARG A 570 -3.14 -24.15 0.11
CA ARG A 570 -2.59 -22.79 0.08
C ARG A 570 -1.39 -22.71 -0.83
N VAL A 571 -1.47 -21.81 -1.76
CA VAL A 571 -0.37 -21.46 -2.65
C VAL A 571 0.44 -20.30 -2.08
N TYR A 572 -0.20 -19.41 -1.36
CA TYR A 572 0.43 -18.26 -0.71
C TYR A 572 0.53 -18.48 0.80
N ALA A 573 1.61 -18.04 1.39
CA ALA A 573 1.86 -18.18 2.84
C ALA A 573 1.04 -17.19 3.68
N SER A 574 -0.28 -17.16 3.48
CA SER A 574 -1.17 -16.37 4.34
C SER A 574 -1.39 -17.07 5.68
N PRO A 575 -1.55 -16.35 6.78
CA PRO A 575 -1.89 -16.94 8.08
C PRO A 575 -3.31 -17.50 8.11
N ASP A 576 -3.63 -18.36 9.08
CA ASP A 576 -5.00 -18.83 9.33
C ASP A 576 -5.85 -17.69 9.84
N TYR A 577 -5.31 -16.87 10.74
CA TYR A 577 -5.98 -15.68 11.23
C TYR A 577 -5.02 -14.56 11.56
N THR A 578 -5.51 -13.34 11.41
CA THR A 578 -4.85 -12.11 11.82
C THR A 578 -5.80 -11.27 12.65
N LEU A 579 -5.30 -10.71 13.73
CA LEU A 579 -6.00 -9.70 14.51
C LEU A 579 -5.08 -8.48 14.60
N ALA A 580 -5.55 -7.34 14.14
CA ALA A 580 -4.86 -6.05 14.33
C ALA A 580 -5.82 -5.06 14.96
N GLY A 581 -5.34 -4.33 15.96
CA GLY A 581 -6.20 -3.38 16.64
C GLY A 581 -5.45 -2.22 17.27
N LYS A 582 -6.23 -1.20 17.59
CA LYS A 582 -5.80 0.04 18.22
C LYS A 582 -6.75 0.39 19.35
N ILE A 583 -6.22 0.76 20.50
CA ILE A 583 -6.99 1.29 21.63
C ILE A 583 -6.38 2.63 22.00
N TYR A 584 -7.07 3.73 21.74
CA TYR A 584 -6.57 5.06 21.96
C TYR A 584 -7.44 5.86 22.91
N TYR A 585 -6.82 6.54 23.84
CA TYR A 585 -7.40 7.65 24.58
C TYR A 585 -7.16 8.94 23.81
N THR A 586 -8.21 9.73 23.59
CA THR A 586 -8.13 11.02 22.90
C THR A 586 -8.74 12.12 23.75
N ASN A 587 -8.08 13.28 23.80
CA ASN A 587 -8.58 14.42 24.53
C ASN A 587 -8.04 15.73 23.97
N PHE A 588 -8.84 16.78 24.09
CA PHE A 588 -8.37 18.16 23.89
C PHE A 588 -7.92 18.73 25.21
N LEU A 589 -6.75 19.32 25.25
CA LEU A 589 -6.11 19.95 26.40
C LEU A 589 -5.81 21.41 26.11
N PHE A 590 -5.56 22.21 27.16
CA PHE A 590 -5.18 23.61 27.05
C PHE A 590 -6.12 24.42 26.13
N GLU A 591 -7.40 24.48 26.50
CA GLU A 591 -8.41 25.25 25.73
C GLU A 591 -8.49 24.84 24.24
N ASN A 592 -8.39 23.54 23.97
CA ASN A 592 -8.38 22.93 22.62
C ASN A 592 -7.11 23.23 21.78
N ASN A 593 -6.07 23.81 22.36
CA ASN A 593 -4.81 24.07 21.63
C ASN A 593 -3.97 22.81 21.41
N LEU A 594 -4.20 21.74 22.19
CA LEU A 594 -3.49 20.46 22.07
C LEU A 594 -4.49 19.31 21.97
N TYR A 595 -4.47 18.59 20.84
CA TYR A 595 -5.15 17.32 20.71
C TYR A 595 -4.19 16.20 21.08
N LEU A 596 -4.45 15.52 22.20
CA LEU A 596 -3.68 14.38 22.69
C LEU A 596 -4.32 13.09 22.18
N LYS A 597 -3.51 12.18 21.63
CA LYS A 597 -3.86 10.82 21.28
C LYS A 597 -2.80 9.87 21.82
N THR A 598 -3.18 8.95 22.71
CA THR A 598 -2.24 7.99 23.31
C THR A 598 -2.89 6.64 23.50
N GLY A 599 -2.14 5.57 23.41
CA GLY A 599 -2.66 4.22 23.59
C GLY A 599 -1.75 3.13 23.09
N ILE A 600 -2.37 2.05 22.65
CA ILE A 600 -1.67 0.84 22.22
C ILE A 600 -2.11 0.42 20.81
N ASN A 601 -1.15 -0.11 20.05
CA ASN A 601 -1.40 -0.89 18.85
C ASN A 601 -1.03 -2.33 19.14
N TYR A 602 -1.81 -3.29 18.64
CA TYR A 602 -1.50 -4.70 18.79
C TYR A 602 -1.79 -5.46 17.52
N ARG A 603 -0.98 -6.52 17.32
CA ARG A 603 -1.09 -7.41 16.17
C ARG A 603 -0.88 -8.84 16.63
N LEU A 604 -1.75 -9.75 16.22
CA LEU A 604 -1.63 -11.18 16.45
C LEU A 604 -1.74 -11.89 15.10
N THR A 605 -0.82 -12.79 14.84
CA THR A 605 -0.80 -13.63 13.63
C THR A 605 -0.58 -15.07 14.02
N ALA A 606 -1.35 -16.00 13.47
CA ALA A 606 -1.16 -17.42 13.74
C ALA A 606 -1.56 -18.30 12.57
N GLY A 607 -1.02 -19.52 12.55
CA GLY A 607 -1.27 -20.52 11.51
C GLY A 607 -0.64 -20.15 10.18
N GLN A 608 0.46 -19.40 10.18
CA GLN A 608 1.16 -19.01 8.96
C GLN A 608 2.04 -20.16 8.44
N LEU A 609 1.95 -20.44 7.14
CA LEU A 609 2.92 -21.26 6.46
C LEU A 609 4.22 -20.49 6.24
N PRO A 610 5.37 -21.16 6.40
CA PRO A 610 6.66 -20.55 6.07
C PRO A 610 6.77 -20.34 4.56
N PHE A 611 7.62 -19.42 4.16
CA PHE A 611 8.00 -19.27 2.77
C PHE A 611 9.53 -19.14 2.61
N VAL A 612 9.96 -19.27 1.38
CA VAL A 612 11.34 -19.14 0.94
C VAL A 612 11.41 -17.91 0.05
N TYR A 613 12.46 -17.13 0.17
CA TYR A 613 12.66 -15.93 -0.63
C TYR A 613 13.80 -16.12 -1.62
N ASP A 614 13.52 -15.93 -2.92
CA ASP A 614 14.52 -15.88 -3.98
C ASP A 614 14.95 -14.42 -4.19
N PHE A 615 16.17 -14.09 -3.79
CA PHE A 615 16.69 -12.71 -3.83
C PHE A 615 16.93 -12.19 -5.24
N GLU A 616 17.44 -13.05 -6.12
CA GLU A 616 17.76 -12.70 -7.50
C GLU A 616 16.51 -12.32 -8.28
N LYS A 617 15.44 -13.09 -8.08
CA LYS A 617 14.17 -12.91 -8.76
C LYS A 617 13.19 -12.05 -7.98
N SER A 618 13.51 -11.73 -6.71
CA SER A 618 12.61 -11.05 -5.78
C SER A 618 11.25 -11.75 -5.64
N LEU A 619 11.28 -13.10 -5.52
CA LEU A 619 10.10 -13.95 -5.44
C LEU A 619 9.93 -14.54 -4.05
N GLN A 620 8.70 -14.58 -3.58
CA GLN A 620 8.29 -15.29 -2.38
C GLN A 620 7.62 -16.61 -2.77
N ILE A 621 8.12 -17.71 -2.23
CA ILE A 621 7.72 -19.05 -2.58
C ILE A 621 7.27 -19.75 -1.31
N THR A 622 6.03 -20.24 -1.28
CA THR A 622 5.50 -20.95 -0.11
C THR A 622 6.24 -22.27 0.08
N ALA A 623 6.62 -22.60 1.32
CA ALA A 623 7.45 -23.77 1.61
C ALA A 623 6.81 -25.09 1.20
N ASN A 624 5.48 -25.22 1.25
CA ASN A 624 4.75 -26.40 0.76
C ASN A 624 4.86 -26.63 -0.76
N LEU A 625 5.30 -25.61 -1.50
CA LEU A 625 5.61 -25.69 -2.93
C LEU A 625 7.13 -25.85 -3.18
N THR A 626 7.90 -26.08 -2.14
CA THR A 626 9.35 -26.24 -2.21
C THR A 626 9.68 -27.70 -1.88
N PRO A 627 9.90 -28.59 -2.86
CA PRO A 627 10.30 -29.97 -2.62
C PRO A 627 11.57 -30.04 -1.76
N MET A 628 11.69 -31.06 -0.91
CA MET A 628 12.83 -31.34 -0.02
C MET A 628 12.97 -30.42 1.21
N VAL A 629 12.05 -29.52 1.47
CA VAL A 629 12.05 -28.73 2.69
C VAL A 629 11.09 -29.32 3.71
N ASN A 630 11.62 -29.82 4.83
CA ASN A 630 10.82 -30.08 6.01
C ASN A 630 10.48 -28.72 6.64
N TYR A 631 9.25 -28.29 6.53
CA TYR A 631 8.81 -27.04 7.13
C TYR A 631 7.89 -27.31 8.34
N SER A 632 8.09 -26.51 9.37
CA SER A 632 7.13 -26.35 10.46
C SER A 632 6.35 -25.04 10.24
N GLU A 633 5.16 -24.94 10.81
CA GLU A 633 4.44 -23.67 10.83
C GLU A 633 5.26 -22.59 11.55
N VAL A 634 5.11 -21.36 11.10
CA VAL A 634 5.65 -20.20 11.81
C VAL A 634 4.91 -20.08 13.13
N PRO A 635 5.63 -19.94 14.28
CA PRO A 635 4.98 -19.73 15.57
C PRO A 635 4.04 -18.52 15.54
N SER A 636 2.98 -18.61 16.35
CA SER A 636 2.09 -17.46 16.54
C SER A 636 2.87 -16.27 17.08
N SER A 637 2.66 -15.11 16.49
CA SER A 637 3.35 -13.88 16.87
C SER A 637 2.38 -12.86 17.44
N PHE A 638 2.80 -12.21 18.54
CA PHE A 638 2.06 -11.12 19.16
C PHE A 638 2.98 -9.92 19.33
N GLN A 639 2.57 -8.80 18.75
CA GLN A 639 3.24 -7.52 18.87
C GLN A 639 2.38 -6.52 19.62
N LEU A 640 2.99 -5.78 20.54
CA LEU A 640 2.36 -4.70 21.29
C LEU A 640 3.23 -3.45 21.20
N ASP A 641 2.66 -2.34 20.77
CA ASP A 641 3.33 -1.05 20.63
C ASP A 641 2.62 -0.01 21.50
N LEU A 642 3.38 0.87 22.12
CA LEU A 642 2.84 2.07 22.79
C LEU A 642 2.99 3.26 21.88
N PHE A 643 1.95 4.05 21.80
CA PHE A 643 1.88 5.24 20.94
C PHE A 643 1.36 6.46 21.71
N MET A 644 1.99 7.60 21.48
CA MET A 644 1.53 8.89 21.96
C MET A 644 1.78 9.96 20.90
N SER A 645 0.78 10.78 20.62
CA SER A 645 0.94 11.97 19.80
C SER A 645 0.22 13.18 20.38
N GLY A 646 0.78 14.35 20.16
CA GLY A 646 0.20 15.65 20.48
C GLY A 646 0.15 16.53 19.25
N THR A 647 -1.05 16.93 18.83
CA THR A 647 -1.24 17.86 17.71
C THR A 647 -1.56 19.24 18.25
N ILE A 648 -0.69 20.19 17.98
CA ILE A 648 -0.76 21.58 18.46
C ILE A 648 -1.43 22.43 17.37
N GLN A 649 -2.56 23.09 17.72
CA GLN A 649 -3.32 23.98 16.85
C GLN A 649 -3.57 23.43 15.43
N GLU A 650 -3.71 22.09 15.31
CA GLU A 650 -3.89 21.39 14.05
C GLU A 650 -2.73 21.56 13.03
N ARG A 651 -1.61 22.17 13.44
CA ARG A 651 -0.47 22.50 12.56
C ARG A 651 0.74 21.61 12.79
N ALA A 652 1.06 21.34 14.05
CA ALA A 652 2.25 20.55 14.38
C ALA A 652 1.82 19.30 15.17
N THR A 653 2.21 18.14 14.71
CA THR A 653 2.01 16.88 15.42
C THR A 653 3.38 16.34 15.83
N ILE A 654 3.57 16.12 17.12
CA ILE A 654 4.73 15.44 17.67
C ILE A 654 4.27 14.06 18.09
N PHE A 655 5.04 13.03 17.77
CA PHE A 655 4.68 11.67 18.13
C PHE A 655 5.88 10.89 18.67
N VAL A 656 5.58 9.93 19.53
CA VAL A 656 6.53 8.96 20.11
C VAL A 656 5.87 7.59 20.06
N THR A 657 6.63 6.60 19.59
CA THR A 657 6.20 5.21 19.54
C THR A 657 7.27 4.34 20.16
N ILE A 658 6.88 3.42 21.04
CA ILE A 658 7.72 2.34 21.50
C ILE A 658 7.16 1.06 20.88
N GLU A 659 7.87 0.53 19.90
CA GLU A 659 7.49 -0.71 19.24
C GLU A 659 7.99 -1.91 20.04
N ASN A 660 7.25 -3.01 19.97
CA ASN A 660 7.58 -4.26 20.64
C ASN A 660 7.92 -4.06 22.12
N VAL A 661 7.02 -3.44 22.87
CA VAL A 661 7.20 -3.07 24.29
C VAL A 661 7.52 -4.30 25.16
N LEU A 662 7.07 -5.47 24.73
CA LEU A 662 7.32 -6.73 25.43
C LEU A 662 8.74 -7.25 25.18
N ASP A 663 9.49 -6.60 24.31
CA ASP A 663 10.83 -7.03 23.87
C ASP A 663 10.86 -8.51 23.46
N ALA A 664 9.77 -8.96 22.85
CA ALA A 664 9.63 -10.33 22.43
C ALA A 664 10.39 -10.58 21.13
N GLU A 665 11.18 -11.63 21.11
CA GLU A 665 11.76 -12.13 19.87
C GLU A 665 10.66 -12.82 19.06
N TYR A 666 10.27 -12.24 17.95
CA TYR A 666 9.25 -12.80 17.09
C TYR A 666 9.59 -12.61 15.62
N TYR A 667 9.02 -13.43 14.78
CA TYR A 667 9.08 -13.32 13.33
C TYR A 667 7.73 -13.69 12.72
N ILE A 668 7.42 -13.04 11.63
CA ILE A 668 6.25 -13.36 10.80
C ILE A 668 6.68 -14.29 9.67
N VAL A 669 7.92 -14.11 9.22
CA VAL A 669 8.57 -14.90 8.19
C VAL A 669 9.73 -15.67 8.80
N PRO A 670 9.89 -16.97 8.52
CA PRO A 670 10.97 -17.77 9.08
C PRO A 670 12.34 -17.15 8.81
N TYR A 671 13.19 -17.17 9.83
CA TYR A 671 14.57 -16.66 9.80
C TYR A 671 14.72 -15.14 9.66
N TYR A 672 13.64 -14.37 9.60
CA TYR A 672 13.65 -12.91 9.49
C TYR A 672 13.01 -12.31 10.74
N PHE A 673 13.81 -12.12 11.76
CA PHE A 673 13.34 -11.56 13.02
C PHE A 673 13.02 -10.09 12.88
N LYS A 674 11.96 -9.68 13.52
CA LYS A 674 11.63 -8.28 13.70
C LYS A 674 12.65 -7.59 14.60
N GLN A 675 12.72 -6.28 14.50
CA GLN A 675 13.52 -5.48 15.43
C GLN A 675 13.02 -5.71 16.87
N PRO A 676 13.94 -5.75 17.86
CA PRO A 676 13.58 -5.79 19.27
C PRO A 676 12.85 -4.51 19.66
N MET A 677 12.63 -4.29 20.96
CA MET A 677 12.05 -3.04 21.42
C MET A 677 12.80 -1.84 20.85
N THR A 678 12.10 -1.00 20.09
CA THR A 678 12.64 0.21 19.46
C THR A 678 11.83 1.43 19.85
N LEU A 679 12.52 2.57 19.96
CA LEU A 679 11.92 3.87 20.19
C LEU A 679 11.96 4.67 18.89
N ARG A 680 10.84 5.23 18.49
CA ARG A 680 10.74 6.19 17.40
C ARG A 680 10.06 7.47 17.87
N PHE A 681 10.60 8.61 17.45
CA PHE A 681 10.00 9.92 17.68
C PHE A 681 10.04 10.74 16.40
N GLY A 682 9.05 11.60 16.25
CA GLY A 682 8.99 12.43 15.06
C GLY A 682 8.06 13.63 15.18
N VAL A 683 8.09 14.45 14.13
CA VAL A 683 7.28 15.64 14.01
C VAL A 683 6.70 15.74 12.59
N SER A 684 5.46 16.16 12.51
CA SER A 684 4.83 16.59 11.25
C SER A 684 4.38 18.04 11.43
N TRP A 685 4.88 18.94 10.61
CA TRP A 685 4.62 20.37 10.76
C TRP A 685 4.10 20.97 9.45
N LEU A 686 2.94 21.64 9.53
CA LEU A 686 2.33 22.38 8.44
C LEU A 686 2.62 23.87 8.63
N LEU A 687 3.37 24.43 7.71
CA LEU A 687 3.71 25.84 7.65
C LEU A 687 2.87 26.53 6.57
N TYR A 688 2.36 27.71 6.88
CA TYR A 688 1.66 28.58 5.93
C TYR A 688 2.52 29.82 5.71
N ASP A 689 2.80 30.12 4.46
CA ASP A 689 3.51 31.35 4.06
C ASP A 689 2.53 32.50 3.79
#